data_38b5195f5aeee96137a2d4abe3348911
#
_entry.id   38b5195f5aeee96137a2d4abe3348911
#
_cell.length_a   1.000
_cell.length_b   1.000
_cell.length_c   1.000
_cell.angle_alpha   90.00
_cell.angle_beta   90.00
_cell.angle_gamma   90.00
#
_symmetry.space_group_name_H-M   'P 1'
#
loop_
_entity.id
_entity.type
_entity.pdbx_description
1 polymer ?
#
loop_
_entity_poly.entity_id
_entity_poly.type
_entity_poly.pdbx_seq_one_letter_code
_entity_poly.pdbx_strand_id
1 'polypeptide(L)'
;MAGRHTYLLIGSAMVRHADRVTGCGFPRFSLPLAHIDMKPHHYKYLIIRLDGILSNARAAGTRRANTVLRATTSLALFFAWFSFFVFAQNPANTVVQGSADNSALHPRSVRVTRDPSQAAQLAVSPIEFEDVAAKTGIRFTLRNSISPQRYSIETMAGGVAVFDYNNDGLLDIFFTNGASIPSLQKDSTGYFNRLFRNNGDGTFTDVTEKAGLAGIGYSMGVAAGDYDNDGFVDLYVTGVNRNQLFHNNGDGTFTDVTEKAGVSGVVPGFGKPWAVTAGWFDYNNDGLLDLFVVDYLDYDIKTAPLCNNEKLPAYCSPNNFQGTPNILYRNNGDGAFTDVSKQSHISQYVGKGMGVAFADYDNDGFTDIFVSNDTFQNYLLHNNGDGTFTDVALTAGVAYNENGKTVAGMGADFRDLDNDGKPDIFHTAMFGDSFSLYRNQGDGHFDDVTSAAGLTAFTSRFTAWGTGLFDFDNDGNKDIFTADAEILDNVMEIYHRPFALPNGLFRNKGNLTFEDLSSKAGKSVSVPAAHRGAAFGDFNNDGKIDIVVTVLNGSPELLMNRSRNHNHWILLKLVGVKDNRDGLGTKIKITTSSGAQYNEATTAVGYNSSSDKRVHFGLGNATVVDKIELSWPSGIKQVLSNVKADQVLTVTESPQ
;
A
#
# COMPACT_ATOMS: atom_id res chain seq x y z
N MET A 1 -14.29 9.69 34.06
CA MET A 1 -14.46 11.17 33.90
C MET A 1 -14.35 11.62 32.42
N ALA A 2 -14.36 10.74 31.45
CA ALA A 2 -14.21 11.08 30.02
C ALA A 2 -15.52 11.38 29.26
N GLY A 3 -16.68 11.23 29.90
CA GLY A 3 -17.99 11.40 29.22
C GLY A 3 -18.60 12.81 29.21
N ARG A 4 -18.00 13.79 29.89
CA ARG A 4 -18.65 15.10 30.10
C ARG A 4 -18.33 16.18 29.03
N HIS A 5 -17.27 16.03 28.24
CA HIS A 5 -16.86 17.05 27.26
C HIS A 5 -17.50 16.91 25.87
N THR A 6 -17.92 15.72 25.48
CA THR A 6 -18.44 15.45 24.13
C THR A 6 -19.83 16.07 23.88
N TYR A 7 -20.68 16.18 24.91
CA TYR A 7 -22.04 16.70 24.75
C TYR A 7 -22.11 18.24 24.58
N LEU A 8 -21.11 18.97 25.07
CA LEU A 8 -21.09 20.43 24.96
C LEU A 8 -20.71 20.92 23.55
N LEU A 9 -19.89 20.15 22.84
CA LEU A 9 -19.45 20.46 21.46
C LEU A 9 -20.55 20.23 20.43
N ILE A 10 -21.39 19.21 20.61
CA ILE A 10 -22.48 18.88 19.69
C ILE A 10 -23.59 19.96 19.76
N GLY A 11 -23.92 20.46 20.95
CA GLY A 11 -24.91 21.53 21.10
C GLY A 11 -24.50 22.83 20.41
N SER A 12 -23.24 23.24 20.49
CA SER A 12 -22.77 24.49 19.88
C SER A 12 -22.58 24.40 18.33
N ALA A 13 -22.37 23.23 17.79
CA ALA A 13 -22.29 23.01 16.34
C ALA A 13 -23.67 23.05 15.67
N MET A 14 -24.69 22.50 16.33
CA MET A 14 -26.08 22.55 15.82
C MET A 14 -26.67 23.93 15.78
N VAL A 15 -26.38 24.80 16.77
CA VAL A 15 -26.86 26.19 16.77
C VAL A 15 -26.22 27.00 15.63
N ARG A 16 -24.94 26.75 15.30
CA ARG A 16 -24.26 27.44 14.18
C ARG A 16 -24.74 26.98 12.81
N HIS A 17 -25.23 25.76 12.71
CA HIS A 17 -25.76 25.23 11.44
C HIS A 17 -27.16 25.78 11.14
N ALA A 18 -27.99 25.98 12.17
CA ALA A 18 -29.33 26.59 12.04
C ALA A 18 -29.27 28.06 11.57
N ASP A 19 -28.29 28.83 12.05
CA ASP A 19 -28.13 30.26 11.67
C ASP A 19 -27.67 30.42 10.19
N ARG A 20 -26.99 29.43 9.59
CA ARG A 20 -26.56 29.49 8.19
C ARG A 20 -27.67 29.14 7.18
N VAL A 21 -28.64 28.34 7.60
CA VAL A 21 -29.67 27.81 6.68
C VAL A 21 -30.88 28.70 6.58
N THR A 22 -31.18 29.53 7.60
CA THR A 22 -32.45 30.27 7.67
C THR A 22 -32.37 31.79 7.38
N GLY A 23 -31.20 32.39 7.43
CA GLY A 23 -31.00 33.82 7.07
C GLY A 23 -31.84 34.84 7.85
N CYS A 24 -32.48 34.46 8.96
CA CYS A 24 -33.30 35.32 9.77
C CYS A 24 -32.74 35.42 11.19
N GLY A 25 -32.26 36.58 11.56
CA GLY A 25 -31.80 36.86 12.91
C GLY A 25 -32.91 36.68 13.94
N PHE A 26 -32.74 35.74 14.83
CA PHE A 26 -33.56 35.59 16.02
C PHE A 26 -33.00 36.46 17.17
N PRO A 27 -33.83 37.04 18.03
CA PRO A 27 -33.35 37.76 19.22
C PRO A 27 -32.60 36.76 20.12
N ARG A 28 -31.40 37.14 20.55
CA ARG A 28 -30.58 36.38 21.48
C ARG A 28 -31.26 36.30 22.85
N PHE A 29 -31.74 35.12 23.20
CA PHE A 29 -32.08 34.80 24.58
C PHE A 29 -30.83 34.25 25.27
N SER A 30 -30.26 35.04 26.19
CA SER A 30 -29.21 34.57 27.10
C SER A 30 -29.87 33.85 28.27
N LEU A 31 -29.73 32.54 28.33
CA LEU A 31 -30.05 31.75 29.52
C LEU A 31 -28.78 31.56 30.36
N PRO A 32 -28.81 31.78 31.68
CA PRO A 32 -27.67 31.51 32.54
C PRO A 32 -27.43 30.01 32.64
N LEU A 33 -26.19 29.59 32.48
CA LEU A 33 -25.73 28.21 32.64
C LEU A 33 -25.79 27.81 34.12
N ALA A 34 -26.88 27.15 34.53
CA ALA A 34 -26.95 26.44 35.78
C ALA A 34 -26.62 24.96 35.55
N HIS A 35 -25.72 24.40 36.34
CA HIS A 35 -25.45 22.97 36.37
C HIS A 35 -26.70 22.23 36.85
N ILE A 36 -27.33 21.46 35.98
CA ILE A 36 -28.50 20.63 36.34
C ILE A 36 -28.05 19.17 36.27
N ASP A 37 -27.95 18.52 37.43
CA ASP A 37 -27.82 17.07 37.58
C ASP A 37 -29.22 16.46 37.44
N MET A 38 -29.57 15.87 36.30
CA MET A 38 -30.90 15.30 36.07
C MET A 38 -30.94 13.80 36.42
N LYS A 39 -31.83 13.46 37.36
CA LYS A 39 -32.19 12.07 37.68
C LYS A 39 -33.21 11.51 36.65
N PRO A 40 -33.33 10.18 36.48
CA PRO A 40 -34.11 9.52 35.39
C PRO A 40 -35.60 9.87 35.33
N HIS A 41 -36.18 10.47 36.37
CA HIS A 41 -37.61 10.82 36.43
C HIS A 41 -38.00 12.11 35.68
N HIS A 42 -37.06 12.87 35.14
CA HIS A 42 -37.35 14.19 34.51
C HIS A 42 -37.66 14.09 33.00
N TYR A 43 -37.54 12.94 32.37
CA TYR A 43 -37.84 12.78 30.94
C TYR A 43 -39.33 12.96 30.58
N LYS A 44 -40.24 12.60 31.45
CA LYS A 44 -41.68 12.78 31.19
C LYS A 44 -42.10 14.27 31.06
N TYR A 45 -41.47 15.16 31.80
CA TYR A 45 -41.80 16.59 31.76
C TYR A 45 -41.24 17.30 30.51
N LEU A 46 -40.19 16.80 29.92
CA LEU A 46 -39.61 17.38 28.69
C LEU A 46 -40.50 17.08 27.47
N ILE A 47 -41.09 15.88 27.40
CA ILE A 47 -41.99 15.47 26.31
C ILE A 47 -43.29 16.27 26.35
N ILE A 48 -43.87 16.55 27.53
CA ILE A 48 -45.10 17.34 27.69
C ILE A 48 -44.89 18.80 27.25
N ARG A 49 -43.72 19.39 27.46
CA ARG A 49 -43.42 20.75 27.01
C ARG A 49 -43.23 20.87 25.48
N LEU A 50 -42.79 19.83 24.82
CA LEU A 50 -42.67 19.79 23.36
C LEU A 50 -44.02 19.68 22.66
N ASP A 51 -44.96 18.97 23.22
CA ASP A 51 -46.36 18.90 22.72
C ASP A 51 -47.08 20.24 22.83
N GLY A 52 -46.84 21.05 23.85
CA GLY A 52 -47.37 22.40 23.98
C GLY A 52 -46.85 23.39 22.92
N ILE A 53 -45.63 23.22 22.46
CA ILE A 53 -45.03 24.03 21.37
C ILE A 53 -45.59 23.62 20.01
N LEU A 54 -45.86 22.34 19.80
CA LEU A 54 -46.41 21.78 18.56
C LEU A 54 -47.90 22.16 18.36
N SER A 55 -48.68 22.28 19.45
CA SER A 55 -50.09 22.72 19.38
C SER A 55 -50.23 24.19 18.98
N ASN A 56 -49.33 25.06 19.46
CA ASN A 56 -49.32 26.48 19.10
C ASN A 56 -48.84 26.74 17.65
N ALA A 57 -47.99 25.87 17.09
CA ALA A 57 -47.54 25.99 15.70
C ALA A 57 -48.60 25.59 14.67
N ARG A 58 -49.55 24.70 15.04
CA ARG A 58 -50.67 24.30 14.17
C ARG A 58 -51.74 25.38 14.02
N ALA A 59 -51.88 26.27 15.00
CA ALA A 59 -52.86 27.34 14.94
C ALA A 59 -52.46 28.51 14.02
N ALA A 60 -51.22 28.59 13.55
CA ALA A 60 -50.67 29.70 12.76
C ALA A 60 -50.75 29.54 11.23
N GLY A 61 -51.28 28.45 10.69
CA GLY A 61 -51.73 28.28 9.28
C GLY A 61 -50.73 28.54 8.15
N THR A 62 -49.40 28.45 8.37
CA THR A 62 -48.41 28.81 7.36
C THR A 62 -47.68 27.60 6.79
N ARG A 63 -47.30 27.61 5.48
CA ARG A 63 -46.53 26.56 4.78
C ARG A 63 -45.19 26.17 5.50
N ARG A 64 -44.71 27.01 6.43
CA ARG A 64 -43.49 26.75 7.23
C ARG A 64 -43.72 25.74 8.36
N ALA A 65 -44.94 25.48 8.78
CA ALA A 65 -45.26 24.51 9.84
C ALA A 65 -44.89 23.07 9.44
N ASN A 66 -45.00 22.72 8.16
CA ASN A 66 -44.69 21.37 7.67
C ASN A 66 -43.18 21.03 7.67
N THR A 67 -42.29 22.03 7.52
CA THR A 67 -40.85 21.82 7.54
C THR A 67 -40.34 21.61 8.97
N VAL A 68 -40.89 22.37 9.92
CA VAL A 68 -40.59 22.24 11.35
C VAL A 68 -41.12 20.90 11.89
N LEU A 69 -42.31 20.48 11.45
CA LEU A 69 -42.93 19.21 11.83
C LEU A 69 -42.13 18.00 11.34
N ARG A 70 -41.55 18.06 10.13
CA ARG A 70 -40.67 17.00 9.58
C ARG A 70 -39.34 16.94 10.33
N ALA A 71 -38.74 18.05 10.70
CA ALA A 71 -37.51 18.09 11.47
C ALA A 71 -37.69 17.56 12.89
N THR A 72 -38.79 17.84 13.56
CA THR A 72 -39.08 17.37 14.94
C THR A 72 -39.46 15.88 14.96
N THR A 73 -40.19 15.38 13.97
CA THR A 73 -40.49 13.94 13.86
C THR A 73 -39.23 13.10 13.54
N SER A 74 -38.33 13.59 12.70
CA SER A 74 -37.04 12.93 12.45
C SER A 74 -36.15 12.88 13.69
N LEU A 75 -36.16 13.95 14.50
CA LEU A 75 -35.39 14.00 15.74
C LEU A 75 -35.95 13.05 16.82
N ALA A 76 -37.29 12.96 16.93
CA ALA A 76 -37.95 12.05 17.88
C ALA A 76 -37.74 10.55 17.50
N LEU A 77 -37.72 10.23 16.21
CA LEU A 77 -37.42 8.87 15.71
C LEU A 77 -35.94 8.51 15.93
N PHE A 78 -35.02 9.46 15.80
CA PHE A 78 -33.60 9.25 16.07
C PHE A 78 -33.35 8.95 17.57
N PHE A 79 -33.98 9.68 18.48
CA PHE A 79 -33.87 9.41 19.92
C PHE A 79 -34.54 8.10 20.34
N ALA A 80 -35.66 7.72 19.73
CA ALA A 80 -36.33 6.43 19.97
C ALA A 80 -35.47 5.26 19.49
N TRP A 81 -34.78 5.41 18.35
CA TRP A 81 -33.88 4.38 17.80
C TRP A 81 -32.61 4.21 18.65
N PHE A 82 -32.03 5.31 19.12
CA PHE A 82 -30.86 5.29 20.00
C PHE A 82 -31.17 4.68 21.39
N SER A 83 -32.37 4.88 21.92
CA SER A 83 -32.81 4.26 23.18
C SER A 83 -33.02 2.75 23.04
N PHE A 84 -33.43 2.25 21.87
CA PHE A 84 -33.59 0.82 21.60
C PHE A 84 -32.24 0.08 21.49
N PHE A 85 -31.21 0.75 20.94
CA PHE A 85 -29.87 0.18 20.80
C PHE A 85 -29.12 0.06 22.13
N VAL A 86 -29.36 0.97 23.08
CA VAL A 86 -28.72 0.97 24.41
C VAL A 86 -29.32 -0.11 25.31
N PHE A 87 -30.59 -0.51 25.11
CA PHE A 87 -31.24 -1.56 25.92
C PHE A 87 -30.99 -2.99 25.44
N ALA A 88 -30.52 -3.19 24.21
CA ALA A 88 -30.29 -4.53 23.66
C ALA A 88 -28.93 -5.15 24.04
N GLN A 89 -28.05 -4.44 24.75
CA GLN A 89 -26.69 -4.90 25.08
C GLN A 89 -26.45 -5.31 26.54
N ASN A 90 -27.48 -5.61 27.34
CA ASN A 90 -27.26 -6.07 28.71
C ASN A 90 -28.02 -7.38 29.00
N PRO A 91 -27.38 -8.57 28.86
CA PRO A 91 -27.90 -9.78 29.49
C PRO A 91 -27.55 -9.81 30.98
N ALA A 92 -28.55 -10.11 31.80
CA ALA A 92 -28.47 -10.15 33.24
C ALA A 92 -27.42 -11.13 33.77
N ASN A 93 -26.50 -10.64 34.61
CA ASN A 93 -25.59 -11.45 35.41
C ASN A 93 -26.31 -11.93 36.66
N THR A 94 -26.45 -13.25 36.75
CA THR A 94 -26.85 -13.91 37.99
C THR A 94 -25.64 -14.03 38.93
N VAL A 95 -25.72 -13.40 40.09
CA VAL A 95 -24.67 -13.45 41.13
C VAL A 95 -24.84 -14.75 41.89
N VAL A 96 -23.79 -15.60 41.85
CA VAL A 96 -23.60 -16.67 42.84
C VAL A 96 -22.50 -16.22 43.80
N GLN A 97 -22.84 -16.07 45.08
CA GLN A 97 -21.89 -15.82 46.17
C GLN A 97 -21.12 -17.10 46.47
N GLY A 98 -19.79 -17.03 46.35
CA GLY A 98 -18.86 -18.04 46.88
C GLY A 98 -17.70 -17.31 47.55
N SER A 99 -17.41 -17.71 48.78
CA SER A 99 -16.49 -17.13 49.74
C SER A 99 -15.03 -17.02 49.26
N ALA A 100 -14.38 -15.97 49.65
CA ALA A 100 -12.97 -15.68 49.42
C ALA A 100 -12.04 -16.65 50.14
N ASP A 101 -11.03 -17.17 49.42
CA ASP A 101 -9.76 -17.61 50.04
C ASP A 101 -8.59 -17.08 49.21
N ASN A 102 -7.73 -16.30 49.88
CA ASN A 102 -6.58 -15.63 49.33
C ASN A 102 -5.39 -16.58 49.40
N SER A 103 -4.95 -17.18 48.31
CA SER A 103 -3.60 -17.71 48.19
C SER A 103 -3.04 -17.48 46.78
N ALA A 104 -1.83 -16.90 46.79
CA ALA A 104 -1.07 -16.42 45.64
C ALA A 104 -0.99 -17.44 44.47
N LEU A 105 -1.44 -17.03 43.28
CA LEU A 105 -1.24 -17.76 42.04
C LEU A 105 -0.04 -17.20 41.28
N HIS A 106 1.09 -17.89 41.35
CA HIS A 106 2.16 -17.78 40.37
C HIS A 106 1.66 -18.37 39.03
N PRO A 107 1.97 -17.76 37.87
CA PRO A 107 1.60 -18.33 36.57
C PRO A 107 2.40 -19.63 36.34
N ARG A 108 1.73 -20.76 36.38
CA ARG A 108 2.30 -22.02 35.91
C ARG A 108 2.44 -21.96 34.39
N SER A 109 3.70 -22.03 33.93
CA SER A 109 4.00 -22.33 32.54
C SER A 109 3.42 -23.70 32.18
N VAL A 110 2.40 -23.74 31.37
CA VAL A 110 1.90 -24.99 30.76
C VAL A 110 2.91 -25.37 29.69
N ARG A 111 3.81 -26.29 30.02
CA ARG A 111 4.62 -27.00 29.04
C ARG A 111 3.71 -27.97 28.30
N VAL A 112 3.26 -27.58 27.11
CA VAL A 112 2.63 -28.51 26.17
C VAL A 112 3.74 -29.42 25.65
N THR A 113 3.93 -30.57 26.26
CA THR A 113 4.74 -31.65 25.68
C THR A 113 3.95 -32.24 24.53
N ARG A 114 4.35 -31.95 23.31
CA ARG A 114 3.88 -32.69 22.12
C ARG A 114 4.41 -34.11 22.24
N ASP A 115 3.51 -35.08 22.15
CA ASP A 115 3.82 -36.50 22.06
C ASP A 115 4.71 -36.77 20.84
N PRO A 116 5.95 -37.30 21.01
CA PRO A 116 6.85 -37.56 19.89
C PRO A 116 6.36 -38.65 18.91
N SER A 117 5.30 -39.37 19.26
CA SER A 117 4.76 -40.48 18.44
C SER A 117 3.81 -40.00 17.33
N GLN A 118 3.37 -38.74 17.31
CA GLN A 118 2.69 -38.10 16.20
C GLN A 118 3.66 -37.20 15.42
N ALA A 119 4.72 -37.79 14.91
CA ALA A 119 5.39 -37.26 13.72
C ALA A 119 4.41 -37.45 12.55
N ALA A 120 3.37 -36.62 12.47
CA ALA A 120 2.65 -36.39 11.23
C ALA A 120 3.73 -36.15 10.19
N GLN A 121 3.76 -36.91 9.10
CA GLN A 121 4.50 -36.54 7.90
C GLN A 121 4.21 -35.06 7.67
N LEU A 122 5.23 -34.23 7.89
CA LEU A 122 5.12 -32.78 7.59
C LEU A 122 4.77 -32.74 6.11
N ALA A 123 3.53 -32.39 5.81
CA ALA A 123 3.13 -32.14 4.45
C ALA A 123 4.15 -31.13 3.87
N VAL A 124 4.78 -31.50 2.77
CA VAL A 124 5.74 -30.62 2.07
C VAL A 124 4.97 -29.35 1.73
N SER A 125 5.55 -28.19 2.07
CA SER A 125 4.93 -26.92 1.71
C SER A 125 4.79 -26.83 0.19
N PRO A 126 3.66 -26.35 -0.35
CA PRO A 126 3.52 -26.14 -1.79
C PRO A 126 4.46 -25.04 -2.30
N ILE A 127 4.83 -24.10 -1.44
CA ILE A 127 5.75 -23.00 -1.74
C ILE A 127 7.02 -23.17 -0.87
N GLU A 128 8.19 -23.07 -1.49
CA GLU A 128 9.49 -23.18 -0.82
C GLU A 128 10.46 -22.14 -1.40
N PHE A 129 11.09 -21.33 -0.54
CA PHE A 129 12.13 -20.36 -0.91
C PHE A 129 13.47 -20.69 -0.28
N GLU A 130 14.55 -20.43 -1.04
CA GLU A 130 15.95 -20.49 -0.60
C GLU A 130 16.60 -19.12 -0.76
N ASP A 131 17.11 -18.52 0.32
CA ASP A 131 17.98 -17.34 0.19
C ASP A 131 19.35 -17.75 -0.35
N VAL A 132 19.69 -17.21 -1.50
CA VAL A 132 20.95 -17.46 -2.18
C VAL A 132 21.88 -16.26 -2.21
N ALA A 133 21.47 -15.09 -1.70
CA ALA A 133 22.20 -13.82 -1.83
C ALA A 133 23.68 -13.94 -1.47
N ALA A 134 24.00 -14.62 -0.37
CA ALA A 134 25.40 -14.81 0.08
C ALA A 134 26.28 -15.58 -0.93
N LYS A 135 25.68 -16.41 -1.79
CA LYS A 135 26.37 -17.26 -2.79
C LYS A 135 26.50 -16.60 -4.15
N THR A 136 25.73 -15.54 -4.43
CA THR A 136 25.58 -14.95 -5.77
C THR A 136 26.57 -13.83 -6.09
N GLY A 137 27.38 -13.40 -5.14
CA GLY A 137 28.29 -12.27 -5.34
C GLY A 137 27.70 -10.90 -5.01
N ILE A 138 26.42 -10.81 -4.67
CA ILE A 138 25.80 -9.55 -4.20
C ILE A 138 26.47 -9.13 -2.89
N ARG A 139 27.14 -7.97 -2.93
CA ARG A 139 27.83 -7.36 -1.78
C ARG A 139 27.26 -5.97 -1.56
N PHE A 140 26.11 -5.92 -0.90
CA PHE A 140 25.39 -4.69 -0.58
C PHE A 140 25.02 -4.67 0.91
N THR A 141 25.02 -3.49 1.49
CA THR A 141 24.46 -3.24 2.82
C THR A 141 23.63 -1.97 2.75
N LEU A 142 22.36 -2.07 3.03
CA LEU A 142 21.47 -0.92 3.12
C LEU A 142 21.80 -0.12 4.39
N ARG A 143 22.42 1.04 4.24
CA ARG A 143 22.87 1.89 5.34
C ARG A 143 21.89 3.04 5.54
N ASN A 144 21.24 3.08 6.68
CA ASN A 144 20.31 4.15 7.06
C ASN A 144 20.93 5.22 7.99
N SER A 145 22.19 5.08 8.37
CA SER A 145 22.93 6.03 9.25
C SER A 145 22.26 6.27 10.59
N ILE A 146 21.87 5.18 11.29
CA ILE A 146 21.29 5.26 12.65
C ILE A 146 22.07 6.25 13.51
N SER A 147 21.35 7.22 14.07
CA SER A 147 21.90 8.26 14.94
C SER A 147 21.29 8.22 16.35
N PRO A 148 21.98 8.76 17.37
CA PRO A 148 21.38 8.90 18.70
C PRO A 148 20.11 9.77 18.72
N GLN A 149 19.94 10.63 17.71
CA GLN A 149 18.81 11.55 17.55
C GLN A 149 17.55 10.86 17.04
N ARG A 150 17.69 9.70 16.34
CA ARG A 150 16.59 8.94 15.74
C ARG A 150 15.72 9.81 14.82
N TYR A 151 16.30 10.28 13.73
CA TYR A 151 15.56 10.98 12.70
C TYR A 151 14.62 10.02 11.94
N SER A 152 13.37 10.41 11.70
CA SER A 152 12.35 9.53 11.08
C SER A 152 12.79 8.92 9.74
N ILE A 153 13.63 9.62 8.96
CA ILE A 153 14.18 9.11 7.69
C ILE A 153 15.02 7.82 7.86
N GLU A 154 15.59 7.59 9.03
CA GLU A 154 16.44 6.42 9.30
C GLU A 154 15.67 5.09 9.25
N THR A 155 14.34 5.13 9.38
CA THR A 155 13.51 3.92 9.42
C THR A 155 13.04 3.45 8.04
N MET A 156 13.12 4.30 6.99
CA MET A 156 12.28 4.19 5.80
C MET A 156 13.03 3.88 4.51
N ALA A 157 14.36 3.96 4.47
CA ALA A 157 15.14 3.58 3.30
C ALA A 157 14.96 2.09 2.96
N GLY A 158 15.04 1.73 1.68
CA GLY A 158 15.01 0.32 1.31
C GLY A 158 14.44 -0.01 -0.07
N GLY A 159 14.55 0.90 -1.03
CA GLY A 159 14.07 0.66 -2.39
C GLY A 159 14.89 -0.39 -3.14
N VAL A 160 14.20 -1.19 -3.96
CA VAL A 160 14.81 -2.16 -4.88
C VAL A 160 14.01 -2.23 -6.18
N ALA A 161 14.72 -2.25 -7.32
CA ALA A 161 14.13 -2.50 -8.62
C ALA A 161 14.71 -3.77 -9.24
N VAL A 162 13.83 -4.52 -9.92
CA VAL A 162 14.14 -5.73 -10.68
C VAL A 162 13.76 -5.48 -12.14
N PHE A 163 14.75 -5.45 -13.03
CA PHE A 163 14.57 -5.13 -14.45
C PHE A 163 15.75 -5.60 -15.27
N ASP A 164 15.56 -5.76 -16.58
CA ASP A 164 16.61 -6.08 -17.55
C ASP A 164 17.18 -4.76 -18.10
N TYR A 165 18.32 -4.29 -17.51
CA TYR A 165 18.86 -2.97 -17.86
C TYR A 165 19.63 -2.93 -19.20
N ASN A 166 20.08 -4.08 -19.67
CA ASN A 166 20.95 -4.20 -20.85
C ASN A 166 20.31 -4.99 -21.99
N ASN A 167 19.03 -5.36 -21.85
CA ASN A 167 18.24 -6.14 -22.81
C ASN A 167 18.86 -7.51 -23.17
N ASP A 168 19.53 -8.18 -22.20
CA ASP A 168 20.09 -9.53 -22.40
C ASP A 168 19.09 -10.65 -22.04
N GLY A 169 17.89 -10.30 -21.55
CA GLY A 169 16.81 -11.22 -21.19
C GLY A 169 16.92 -11.76 -19.76
N LEU A 170 17.85 -11.27 -18.96
CA LEU A 170 18.04 -11.61 -17.56
C LEU A 170 17.67 -10.42 -16.68
N LEU A 171 17.08 -10.70 -15.53
CA LEU A 171 16.73 -9.64 -14.58
C LEU A 171 17.92 -9.23 -13.73
N ASP A 172 18.17 -7.95 -13.69
CA ASP A 172 19.19 -7.29 -12.88
C ASP A 172 18.57 -6.68 -11.63
N ILE A 173 19.38 -6.27 -10.66
CA ILE A 173 18.91 -5.73 -9.39
C ILE A 173 19.55 -4.36 -9.12
N PHE A 174 18.71 -3.35 -8.90
CA PHE A 174 19.16 -2.04 -8.42
C PHE A 174 18.66 -1.80 -7.01
N PHE A 175 19.57 -1.44 -6.09
CA PHE A 175 19.28 -1.07 -4.72
C PHE A 175 19.51 0.41 -4.49
N THR A 176 18.57 1.08 -3.86
CA THR A 176 18.78 2.42 -3.28
C THR A 176 19.50 2.33 -1.94
N ASN A 177 20.16 3.40 -1.51
CA ASN A 177 20.87 3.44 -0.24
C ASN A 177 20.73 4.80 0.44
N GLY A 178 20.84 4.84 1.78
CA GLY A 178 20.86 6.08 2.53
C GLY A 178 22.07 6.96 2.25
N ALA A 179 22.34 7.88 3.15
CA ALA A 179 23.46 8.80 3.11
C ALA A 179 23.90 9.15 4.55
N SER A 180 25.01 9.84 4.72
CA SER A 180 25.43 10.35 6.02
C SER A 180 24.42 11.32 6.61
N ILE A 181 24.13 11.18 7.90
CA ILE A 181 23.26 12.09 8.65
C ILE A 181 24.14 12.99 9.54
N PRO A 182 23.90 14.30 9.62
CA PRO A 182 22.77 15.07 9.06
C PRO A 182 23.04 15.68 7.68
N SER A 183 24.18 15.41 7.04
CA SER A 183 24.57 16.04 5.77
C SER A 183 23.70 15.64 4.58
N LEU A 184 23.08 14.48 4.62
CA LEU A 184 22.36 13.83 3.53
C LEU A 184 23.24 13.65 2.28
N GLN A 185 24.55 13.41 2.46
CA GLN A 185 25.50 13.20 1.36
C GLN A 185 26.03 11.76 1.35
N LYS A 186 26.21 11.23 0.15
CA LYS A 186 26.88 9.95 -0.07
C LYS A 186 28.41 10.14 -0.04
N ASP A 187 28.94 10.45 1.14
CA ASP A 187 30.36 10.83 1.37
C ASP A 187 31.32 9.64 1.41
N SER A 188 30.82 8.44 1.26
CA SER A 188 31.60 7.23 1.08
C SER A 188 30.92 6.24 0.14
N THR A 189 31.69 5.34 -0.47
CA THR A 189 31.19 4.28 -1.36
C THR A 189 30.24 3.32 -0.67
N GLY A 190 30.24 3.28 0.67
CA GLY A 190 29.30 2.49 1.47
C GLY A 190 27.85 2.98 1.41
N TYR A 191 27.62 4.22 0.98
CA TYR A 191 26.29 4.82 0.80
C TYR A 191 25.82 4.82 -0.66
N PHE A 192 26.65 4.37 -1.62
CA PHE A 192 26.23 4.36 -3.02
C PHE A 192 25.04 3.44 -3.21
N ASN A 193 24.10 3.84 -4.07
CA ASN A 193 23.16 2.90 -4.66
C ASN A 193 23.96 1.82 -5.41
N ARG A 194 23.36 0.67 -5.71
CA ARG A 194 24.08 -0.42 -6.38
C ARG A 194 23.26 -1.03 -7.50
N LEU A 195 23.89 -1.21 -8.67
CA LEU A 195 23.37 -2.01 -9.77
C LEU A 195 24.17 -3.31 -9.88
N PHE A 196 23.48 -4.43 -9.76
CA PHE A 196 24.04 -5.76 -9.90
C PHE A 196 23.52 -6.40 -11.18
N ARG A 197 24.42 -6.64 -12.15
CA ARG A 197 24.11 -7.35 -13.39
C ARG A 197 24.05 -8.85 -13.14
N ASN A 198 22.99 -9.50 -13.58
CA ASN A 198 22.86 -10.96 -13.63
C ASN A 198 23.79 -11.55 -14.70
N ASN A 199 24.62 -12.53 -14.35
CA ASN A 199 25.56 -13.16 -15.27
C ASN A 199 24.98 -14.41 -15.98
N GLY A 200 23.73 -14.81 -15.65
CA GLY A 200 23.06 -15.99 -16.21
C GLY A 200 23.52 -17.34 -15.63
N ASP A 201 24.48 -17.33 -14.72
CA ASP A 201 25.01 -18.54 -14.07
C ASP A 201 24.65 -18.62 -12.57
N GLY A 202 23.70 -17.80 -12.13
CA GLY A 202 23.29 -17.65 -10.74
C GLY A 202 24.19 -16.71 -9.91
N THR A 203 25.12 -16.01 -10.58
CA THR A 203 25.95 -14.97 -9.94
C THR A 203 25.64 -13.59 -10.48
N PHE A 204 26.02 -12.56 -9.71
CA PHE A 204 25.82 -11.16 -10.05
C PHE A 204 27.13 -10.38 -9.97
N THR A 205 27.29 -9.39 -10.83
CA THR A 205 28.45 -8.47 -10.87
C THR A 205 28.01 -7.05 -10.55
N ASP A 206 28.65 -6.41 -9.57
CA ASP A 206 28.45 -4.97 -9.31
C ASP A 206 28.99 -4.14 -10.48
N VAL A 207 28.11 -3.43 -11.16
CA VAL A 207 28.43 -2.57 -12.32
C VAL A 207 28.15 -1.10 -12.03
N THR A 208 27.85 -0.73 -10.79
CA THR A 208 27.38 0.59 -10.36
C THR A 208 28.21 1.75 -10.86
N GLU A 209 29.54 1.70 -10.63
CA GLU A 209 30.43 2.80 -11.00
C GLU A 209 30.55 2.94 -12.52
N LYS A 210 30.62 1.82 -13.24
CA LYS A 210 30.62 1.79 -14.70
C LYS A 210 29.31 2.34 -15.25
N ALA A 211 28.18 1.97 -14.63
CA ALA A 211 26.85 2.40 -15.04
C ALA A 211 26.54 3.88 -14.65
N GLY A 212 27.32 4.50 -13.77
CA GLY A 212 27.05 5.89 -13.33
C GLY A 212 25.93 6.01 -12.31
N LEU A 213 25.55 4.93 -11.60
CA LEU A 213 24.36 4.87 -10.75
C LEU A 213 24.63 4.96 -9.24
N ALA A 214 25.79 5.52 -8.83
CA ALA A 214 26.09 5.70 -7.40
C ALA A 214 25.04 6.58 -6.67
N GLY A 215 24.40 7.49 -7.38
CA GLY A 215 23.39 8.40 -6.87
C GLY A 215 23.93 9.49 -5.96
N ILE A 216 23.08 10.40 -5.54
CA ILE A 216 23.36 11.45 -4.55
C ILE A 216 22.22 11.54 -3.55
N GLY A 217 22.46 12.21 -2.40
CA GLY A 217 21.43 12.40 -1.38
C GLY A 217 21.04 11.11 -0.65
N TYR A 218 20.02 11.21 0.18
CA TYR A 218 19.44 10.09 0.93
C TYR A 218 18.31 9.48 0.08
N SER A 219 18.62 8.38 -0.62
CA SER A 219 17.65 7.72 -1.50
C SER A 219 16.66 6.87 -0.71
N MET A 220 15.41 6.78 -1.19
CA MET A 220 14.31 6.01 -0.61
C MET A 220 13.90 4.88 -1.54
N GLY A 221 13.05 5.16 -2.50
CA GLY A 221 12.47 4.22 -3.45
C GLY A 221 13.08 4.32 -4.85
N VAL A 222 12.57 3.46 -5.74
CA VAL A 222 12.92 3.45 -7.16
C VAL A 222 11.73 2.99 -7.99
N ALA A 223 11.53 3.60 -9.16
CA ALA A 223 10.61 3.17 -10.20
C ALA A 223 11.38 2.92 -11.51
N ALA A 224 11.18 1.75 -12.11
CA ALA A 224 11.78 1.35 -13.39
C ALA A 224 10.73 1.41 -14.50
N GLY A 225 11.06 2.05 -15.63
CA GLY A 225 10.19 2.16 -16.82
C GLY A 225 10.90 2.86 -17.96
N ASP A 226 10.58 2.50 -19.20
CA ASP A 226 11.10 3.08 -20.44
C ASP A 226 10.28 4.34 -20.78
N TYR A 227 10.68 5.50 -20.19
CA TYR A 227 9.86 6.71 -20.27
C TYR A 227 9.93 7.41 -21.64
N ASP A 228 10.98 7.19 -22.43
CA ASP A 228 11.15 7.82 -23.75
C ASP A 228 10.96 6.85 -24.93
N ASN A 229 10.50 5.62 -24.63
CA ASN A 229 10.18 4.58 -25.61
C ASN A 229 11.35 4.14 -26.50
N ASP A 230 12.59 4.29 -26.01
CA ASP A 230 13.81 3.91 -26.76
C ASP A 230 14.12 2.40 -26.65
N GLY A 231 13.42 1.67 -25.78
CA GLY A 231 13.54 0.24 -25.56
C GLY A 231 14.49 -0.15 -24.44
N PHE A 232 15.07 0.83 -23.71
CA PHE A 232 15.87 0.61 -22.53
C PHE A 232 15.18 1.17 -21.29
N VAL A 233 15.20 0.40 -20.21
CA VAL A 233 14.49 0.79 -18.97
C VAL A 233 15.29 1.83 -18.21
N ASP A 234 14.67 2.94 -17.87
CA ASP A 234 15.18 4.05 -17.08
C ASP A 234 14.85 3.89 -15.59
N LEU A 235 15.46 4.70 -14.73
CA LEU A 235 15.26 4.67 -13.29
C LEU A 235 14.90 6.04 -12.72
N TYR A 236 13.77 6.12 -12.02
CA TYR A 236 13.48 7.26 -11.15
C TYR A 236 13.70 6.88 -9.70
N VAL A 237 14.61 7.58 -9.03
CA VAL A 237 14.99 7.33 -7.63
C VAL A 237 14.43 8.43 -6.74
N THR A 238 13.55 8.08 -5.81
CA THR A 238 13.01 9.00 -4.81
C THR A 238 13.97 9.22 -3.65
N GLY A 239 13.81 10.32 -2.93
CA GLY A 239 14.68 10.60 -1.80
C GLY A 239 14.23 11.75 -0.91
N VAL A 240 15.02 12.01 0.12
CA VAL A 240 14.79 13.11 1.05
C VAL A 240 15.27 14.41 0.42
N ASN A 241 14.35 15.33 0.18
CA ASN A 241 14.57 16.67 -0.39
C ASN A 241 15.09 16.69 -1.84
N ARG A 242 15.24 15.57 -2.50
CA ARG A 242 15.68 15.47 -3.89
C ARG A 242 15.41 14.08 -4.47
N ASN A 243 14.86 14.06 -5.67
CA ASN A 243 14.74 12.85 -6.50
C ASN A 243 15.75 12.90 -7.66
N GLN A 244 15.94 11.75 -8.34
CA GLN A 244 16.83 11.65 -9.51
C GLN A 244 16.17 10.82 -10.62
N LEU A 245 16.26 11.28 -11.86
CA LEU A 245 15.92 10.53 -13.06
C LEU A 245 17.19 10.16 -13.81
N PHE A 246 17.43 8.87 -13.99
CA PHE A 246 18.55 8.32 -14.74
C PHE A 246 18.06 7.74 -16.06
N HIS A 247 18.44 8.36 -17.16
CA HIS A 247 18.21 7.85 -18.52
C HIS A 247 19.24 6.77 -18.86
N ASN A 248 18.77 5.63 -19.35
CA ASN A 248 19.59 4.51 -19.80
C ASN A 248 20.11 4.77 -21.22
N ASN A 249 21.41 4.92 -21.41
CA ASN A 249 21.99 5.26 -22.69
C ASN A 249 22.05 4.07 -23.69
N GLY A 250 21.57 2.88 -23.31
CA GLY A 250 21.59 1.67 -24.14
C GLY A 250 22.96 1.01 -24.30
N ASP A 251 24.01 1.55 -23.72
CA ASP A 251 25.40 1.04 -23.78
C ASP A 251 25.87 0.46 -22.42
N GLY A 252 24.96 0.30 -21.49
CA GLY A 252 25.20 -0.16 -20.13
C GLY A 252 25.60 0.95 -19.16
N THR A 253 25.42 2.20 -19.55
CA THR A 253 25.62 3.41 -18.71
C THR A 253 24.32 4.20 -18.59
N PHE A 254 24.24 5.04 -17.55
CA PHE A 254 23.10 5.92 -17.30
C PHE A 254 23.56 7.37 -17.16
N THR A 255 22.69 8.29 -17.55
CA THR A 255 22.91 9.74 -17.41
C THR A 255 21.86 10.33 -16.47
N ASP A 256 22.29 11.06 -15.42
CA ASP A 256 21.36 11.84 -14.58
C ASP A 256 20.80 13.01 -15.40
N VAL A 257 19.50 12.93 -15.72
CA VAL A 257 18.78 13.94 -16.51
C VAL A 257 17.78 14.73 -15.68
N THR A 258 17.77 14.59 -14.36
CA THR A 258 16.79 15.13 -13.41
C THR A 258 16.46 16.61 -13.66
N GLU A 259 17.48 17.45 -13.74
CA GLU A 259 17.30 18.91 -13.92
C GLU A 259 16.79 19.23 -15.34
N LYS A 260 17.28 18.52 -16.36
CA LYS A 260 16.84 18.69 -17.75
C LYS A 260 15.39 18.25 -17.91
N ALA A 261 15.03 17.14 -17.26
CA ALA A 261 13.67 16.59 -17.31
C ALA A 261 12.67 17.38 -16.43
N GLY A 262 13.14 18.18 -15.47
CA GLY A 262 12.28 18.97 -14.59
C GLY A 262 11.57 18.17 -13.48
N VAL A 263 12.14 17.05 -13.05
CA VAL A 263 11.47 16.09 -12.14
C VAL A 263 12.17 15.93 -10.78
N SER A 264 12.81 16.97 -10.28
CA SER A 264 13.57 16.94 -9.02
C SER A 264 12.71 16.78 -7.75
N GLY A 265 11.38 16.84 -7.83
CA GLY A 265 10.46 16.65 -6.70
C GLY A 265 10.20 17.90 -5.88
N VAL A 266 10.47 19.10 -6.39
CA VAL A 266 10.18 20.34 -5.68
C VAL A 266 8.69 20.65 -5.76
N VAL A 267 8.01 20.71 -4.61
CA VAL A 267 6.58 21.05 -4.50
C VAL A 267 6.44 22.52 -4.12
N PRO A 268 5.90 23.40 -5.00
CA PRO A 268 5.69 24.81 -4.68
C PRO A 268 4.79 25.01 -3.45
N GLY A 269 5.24 25.82 -2.50
CA GLY A 269 4.49 26.12 -1.27
C GLY A 269 4.75 25.15 -0.11
N PHE A 270 5.50 24.06 -0.35
CA PHE A 270 6.00 23.14 0.67
C PHE A 270 7.52 23.33 0.78
N GLY A 271 8.07 23.10 1.99
CA GLY A 271 9.47 23.43 2.26
C GLY A 271 10.42 22.43 1.62
N LYS A 272 10.49 21.22 2.15
CA LYS A 272 11.40 20.17 1.70
C LYS A 272 10.69 18.82 1.66
N PRO A 273 10.07 18.47 0.53
CA PRO A 273 9.32 17.24 0.40
C PRO A 273 10.25 16.03 0.56
N TRP A 274 9.65 14.96 1.04
CA TRP A 274 10.28 13.66 1.22
C TRP A 274 9.49 12.65 0.40
N ALA A 275 9.97 12.39 -0.81
CA ALA A 275 9.38 11.36 -1.66
C ALA A 275 9.80 9.97 -1.19
N VAL A 276 8.82 9.07 -1.07
CA VAL A 276 8.99 7.69 -0.62
C VAL A 276 8.95 6.74 -1.80
N THR A 277 7.84 6.66 -2.49
CA THR A 277 7.62 5.76 -3.62
C THR A 277 7.31 6.56 -4.88
N ALA A 278 7.51 5.96 -6.04
CA ALA A 278 7.04 6.48 -7.33
C ALA A 278 6.62 5.33 -8.24
N GLY A 279 5.86 5.64 -9.29
CA GLY A 279 5.47 4.66 -10.29
C GLY A 279 5.24 5.31 -11.64
N TRP A 280 5.48 4.52 -12.68
CA TRP A 280 5.25 4.87 -14.07
C TRP A 280 3.89 4.33 -14.54
N PHE A 281 3.14 5.14 -15.27
CA PHE A 281 1.87 4.76 -15.90
C PHE A 281 1.52 5.77 -16.99
N ASP A 282 0.66 5.42 -17.91
CA ASP A 282 0.12 6.35 -18.92
C ASP A 282 -1.27 6.80 -18.45
N TYR A 283 -1.37 8.02 -17.88
CA TYR A 283 -2.63 8.46 -17.29
C TYR A 283 -3.61 9.03 -18.32
N ASN A 284 -3.14 9.41 -19.51
CA ASN A 284 -3.93 10.09 -20.53
C ASN A 284 -4.05 9.30 -21.84
N ASN A 285 -3.53 8.06 -21.86
CA ASN A 285 -3.53 7.13 -23.00
C ASN A 285 -2.87 7.72 -24.25
N ASP A 286 -1.78 8.53 -24.08
CA ASP A 286 -1.05 9.12 -25.20
C ASP A 286 0.13 8.26 -25.68
N GLY A 287 0.40 7.14 -25.01
CA GLY A 287 1.46 6.19 -25.35
C GLY A 287 2.82 6.55 -24.74
N LEU A 288 2.88 7.50 -23.81
CA LEU A 288 4.07 7.87 -23.07
C LEU A 288 3.88 7.53 -21.59
N LEU A 289 4.93 7.08 -20.93
CA LEU A 289 4.88 6.87 -19.49
C LEU A 289 5.00 8.20 -18.75
N ASP A 290 3.96 8.51 -17.98
CA ASP A 290 3.92 9.60 -17.02
C ASP A 290 4.43 9.12 -15.65
N LEU A 291 4.76 10.07 -14.76
CA LEU A 291 5.36 9.75 -13.48
C LEU A 291 4.51 10.25 -12.32
N PHE A 292 4.08 9.34 -11.46
CA PHE A 292 3.46 9.66 -10.18
C PHE A 292 4.45 9.50 -9.03
N VAL A 293 4.63 10.56 -8.23
CA VAL A 293 5.56 10.58 -7.09
C VAL A 293 4.76 10.72 -5.80
N VAL A 294 4.97 9.77 -4.89
CA VAL A 294 4.32 9.76 -3.58
C VAL A 294 5.20 10.47 -2.58
N ASP A 295 4.73 11.62 -2.14
CA ASP A 295 5.36 12.41 -1.09
C ASP A 295 4.72 12.14 0.28
N TYR A 296 5.57 12.09 1.31
CA TYR A 296 5.17 11.71 2.66
C TYR A 296 5.00 12.91 3.59
N LEU A 297 6.08 13.63 3.84
CA LEU A 297 6.12 14.70 4.84
C LEU A 297 6.95 15.90 4.33
N ASP A 298 6.57 17.11 4.77
CA ASP A 298 7.45 18.27 4.72
C ASP A 298 8.53 18.11 5.80
N TYR A 299 9.75 17.78 5.37
CA TYR A 299 10.81 17.33 6.25
C TYR A 299 12.14 18.07 6.01
N ASP A 300 12.60 18.82 7.00
CA ASP A 300 13.96 19.35 7.05
C ASP A 300 14.70 18.77 8.25
N ILE A 301 15.74 17.99 8.00
CA ILE A 301 16.55 17.35 9.05
C ILE A 301 17.16 18.36 10.05
N LYS A 302 17.35 19.62 9.63
CA LYS A 302 17.90 20.68 10.48
C LYS A 302 16.92 21.19 11.51
N THR A 303 15.63 21.09 11.24
CA THR A 303 14.54 21.59 12.08
C THR A 303 13.60 20.48 12.55
N ALA A 304 13.83 19.25 12.11
CA ALA A 304 13.03 18.09 12.50
C ALA A 304 12.99 17.93 14.03
N PRO A 305 11.80 17.72 14.62
CA PRO A 305 11.69 17.50 16.05
C PRO A 305 12.43 16.23 16.47
N LEU A 306 12.94 16.23 17.71
CA LEU A 306 13.47 15.03 18.36
C LEU A 306 12.43 14.54 19.36
N CYS A 307 12.06 13.27 19.24
CA CYS A 307 10.97 12.69 20.01
C CYS A 307 11.48 11.67 21.03
N ASN A 308 10.67 11.47 22.07
CA ASN A 308 10.91 10.46 23.09
C ASN A 308 9.61 9.68 23.31
N ASN A 309 9.75 8.39 23.59
CA ASN A 309 8.69 7.60 24.20
C ASN A 309 9.03 7.48 25.67
N GLU A 310 8.24 8.13 26.54
CA GLU A 310 8.57 8.37 27.95
C GLU A 310 9.93 9.06 28.12
N LYS A 311 10.98 8.30 28.48
CA LYS A 311 12.35 8.80 28.70
C LYS A 311 13.36 8.30 27.66
N LEU A 312 12.94 7.43 26.75
CA LEU A 312 13.81 6.86 25.73
C LEU A 312 13.68 7.62 24.42
N PRO A 313 14.80 8.00 23.76
CA PRO A 313 14.73 8.56 22.42
C PRO A 313 13.99 7.61 21.49
N ALA A 314 13.09 8.16 20.67
CA ALA A 314 12.30 7.40 19.71
C ALA A 314 12.12 8.20 18.41
N TYR A 315 11.88 7.51 17.31
CA TYR A 315 11.48 8.17 16.06
C TYR A 315 10.15 8.89 16.25
N CYS A 316 10.04 10.08 15.67
CA CYS A 316 8.81 10.87 15.76
C CYS A 316 7.67 10.21 14.98
N SER A 317 6.48 10.24 15.57
CA SER A 317 5.25 9.89 14.86
C SER A 317 5.04 10.82 13.66
N PRO A 318 4.49 10.35 12.53
CA PRO A 318 4.12 11.19 11.39
C PRO A 318 3.16 12.33 11.76
N ASN A 319 2.46 12.22 12.88
CA ASN A 319 1.59 13.28 13.39
C ASN A 319 2.34 14.51 13.93
N ASN A 320 3.66 14.43 14.06
CA ASN A 320 4.51 15.57 14.41
C ASN A 320 4.90 16.43 13.20
N PHE A 321 4.54 16.00 11.98
CA PHE A 321 4.91 16.63 10.73
C PHE A 321 3.65 16.97 9.90
N GLN A 322 3.80 17.94 9.01
CA GLN A 322 2.81 18.22 7.98
C GLN A 322 2.97 17.20 6.84
N GLY A 323 1.85 16.66 6.36
CA GLY A 323 1.83 15.88 5.12
C GLY A 323 2.04 16.76 3.89
N THR A 324 2.36 16.15 2.77
CA THR A 324 2.56 16.80 1.48
C THR A 324 1.63 16.23 0.43
N PRO A 325 1.29 16.99 -0.63
CA PRO A 325 0.57 16.43 -1.77
C PRO A 325 1.52 15.59 -2.61
N ASN A 326 0.98 14.59 -3.30
CA ASN A 326 1.69 13.85 -4.33
C ASN A 326 1.92 14.69 -5.59
N ILE A 327 2.83 14.25 -6.46
CA ILE A 327 3.16 14.95 -7.71
C ILE A 327 2.78 14.06 -8.90
N LEU A 328 2.14 14.65 -9.90
CA LEU A 328 1.93 14.04 -11.22
C LEU A 328 2.73 14.84 -12.27
N TYR A 329 3.68 14.18 -12.89
CA TYR A 329 4.46 14.70 -13.99
C TYR A 329 3.98 14.08 -15.30
N ARG A 330 3.47 14.93 -16.21
CA ARG A 330 3.13 14.53 -17.58
C ARG A 330 4.38 14.51 -18.42
N ASN A 331 4.60 13.43 -19.14
CA ASN A 331 5.66 13.30 -20.14
C ASN A 331 5.32 14.15 -21.37
N ASN A 332 6.28 14.94 -21.85
CA ASN A 332 6.09 15.79 -23.04
C ASN A 332 6.56 15.11 -24.35
N GLY A 333 7.18 13.91 -24.26
CA GLY A 333 7.73 13.19 -25.40
C GLY A 333 9.05 13.72 -25.97
N ASP A 334 9.68 14.67 -25.27
CA ASP A 334 10.95 15.29 -25.66
C ASP A 334 12.07 15.11 -24.61
N GLY A 335 11.85 14.18 -23.67
CA GLY A 335 12.73 13.91 -22.54
C GLY A 335 12.58 14.89 -21.37
N ALA A 336 11.55 15.75 -21.41
CA ALA A 336 11.16 16.63 -20.32
C ALA A 336 9.72 16.34 -19.85
N PHE A 337 9.42 16.74 -18.62
CA PHE A 337 8.11 16.55 -18.01
C PHE A 337 7.51 17.89 -17.57
N THR A 338 6.19 17.94 -17.52
CA THR A 338 5.44 19.08 -16.98
C THR A 338 4.74 18.65 -15.69
N ASP A 339 4.97 19.36 -14.58
CA ASP A 339 4.20 19.19 -13.36
C ASP A 339 2.74 19.61 -13.62
N VAL A 340 1.85 18.63 -13.65
CA VAL A 340 0.42 18.82 -13.86
C VAL A 340 -0.40 18.60 -12.59
N SER A 341 0.24 18.47 -11.42
CA SER A 341 -0.41 18.14 -10.14
C SER A 341 -1.56 19.07 -9.78
N LYS A 342 -1.44 20.36 -10.13
CA LYS A 342 -2.52 21.34 -9.90
C LYS A 342 -3.65 21.19 -10.92
N GLN A 343 -3.31 21.02 -12.20
CA GLN A 343 -4.27 20.90 -13.29
C GLN A 343 -5.07 19.59 -13.19
N SER A 344 -4.40 18.53 -12.77
CA SER A 344 -4.99 17.20 -12.55
C SER A 344 -5.72 17.07 -11.22
N HIS A 345 -5.75 18.09 -10.39
CA HIS A 345 -6.32 18.13 -9.05
C HIS A 345 -5.56 17.29 -8.00
N ILE A 346 -4.47 16.61 -8.35
CA ILE A 346 -3.67 15.79 -7.42
C ILE A 346 -3.17 16.61 -6.22
N SER A 347 -2.70 17.83 -6.45
CA SER A 347 -2.13 18.68 -5.39
C SER A 347 -3.11 19.14 -4.31
N GLN A 348 -4.41 18.91 -4.47
CA GLN A 348 -5.40 19.22 -3.42
C GLN A 348 -5.51 18.12 -2.36
N TYR A 349 -5.00 16.91 -2.65
CA TYR A 349 -5.06 15.75 -1.75
C TYR A 349 -3.76 15.65 -0.95
N VAL A 350 -3.72 16.39 0.17
CA VAL A 350 -2.57 16.40 1.08
C VAL A 350 -2.68 15.22 2.04
N GLY A 351 -1.73 14.29 1.95
CA GLY A 351 -1.71 13.07 2.72
C GLY A 351 -0.34 12.78 3.36
N LYS A 352 -0.12 11.52 3.68
CA LYS A 352 1.14 10.96 4.17
C LYS A 352 1.42 9.68 3.42
N GLY A 353 1.61 9.81 2.09
CA GLY A 353 1.70 8.67 1.18
C GLY A 353 2.94 7.82 1.42
N MET A 354 2.77 6.50 1.35
CA MET A 354 3.83 5.52 1.55
C MET A 354 3.95 4.56 0.36
N GLY A 355 2.85 4.00 -0.10
CA GLY A 355 2.78 3.09 -1.24
C GLY A 355 1.85 3.61 -2.33
N VAL A 356 2.09 3.16 -3.56
CA VAL A 356 1.24 3.43 -4.72
C VAL A 356 1.02 2.14 -5.50
N ALA A 357 -0.18 1.98 -6.03
CA ALA A 357 -0.52 0.91 -6.96
C ALA A 357 -1.50 1.45 -8.02
N PHE A 358 -1.42 0.90 -9.22
CA PHE A 358 -2.17 1.33 -10.39
C PHE A 358 -3.03 0.19 -10.93
N ALA A 359 -4.28 0.47 -11.25
CA ALA A 359 -5.16 -0.39 -12.04
C ALA A 359 -6.36 0.42 -12.55
N ASP A 360 -6.94 0.02 -13.66
CA ASP A 360 -8.25 0.51 -14.10
C ASP A 360 -9.34 -0.33 -13.39
N TYR A 361 -9.76 0.13 -12.18
CA TYR A 361 -10.58 -0.67 -11.27
C TYR A 361 -12.07 -0.76 -11.68
N ASP A 362 -12.57 0.19 -12.44
CA ASP A 362 -13.97 0.24 -12.89
C ASP A 362 -14.16 -0.08 -14.38
N ASN A 363 -13.04 -0.39 -15.07
CA ASN A 363 -13.00 -0.76 -16.49
C ASN A 363 -13.48 0.34 -17.45
N ASP A 364 -13.21 1.61 -17.11
CA ASP A 364 -13.53 2.74 -17.97
C ASP A 364 -12.47 3.02 -19.05
N GLY A 365 -11.30 2.38 -18.95
CA GLY A 365 -10.19 2.46 -19.90
C GLY A 365 -9.09 3.44 -19.49
N PHE A 366 -9.18 4.04 -18.32
CA PHE A 366 -8.16 4.91 -17.75
C PHE A 366 -7.60 4.32 -16.46
N THR A 367 -6.30 4.40 -16.29
CA THR A 367 -5.64 3.86 -15.10
C THR A 367 -5.86 4.76 -13.90
N ASP A 368 -6.36 4.18 -12.79
CA ASP A 368 -6.58 4.83 -11.51
C ASP A 368 -5.41 4.62 -10.56
N ILE A 369 -5.38 5.38 -9.45
CA ILE A 369 -4.27 5.38 -8.51
C ILE A 369 -4.77 5.10 -7.10
N PHE A 370 -4.29 4.04 -6.46
CA PHE A 370 -4.43 3.85 -5.02
C PHE A 370 -3.17 4.31 -4.29
N VAL A 371 -3.34 5.13 -3.24
CA VAL A 371 -2.24 5.57 -2.35
C VAL A 371 -2.55 5.13 -0.93
N SER A 372 -1.71 4.25 -0.38
CA SER A 372 -1.74 3.94 1.05
C SER A 372 -1.08 5.05 1.85
N ASN A 373 -1.77 5.57 2.86
CA ASN A 373 -1.30 6.66 3.71
C ASN A 373 -0.99 6.18 5.14
N ASP A 374 0.07 6.71 5.74
CA ASP A 374 0.44 6.42 7.12
C ASP A 374 -0.41 7.21 8.11
N THR A 375 -1.19 6.52 8.94
CA THR A 375 -2.07 7.11 9.97
C THR A 375 -3.04 8.17 9.43
N PHE A 376 -3.37 8.09 8.15
CA PHE A 376 -4.28 8.97 7.45
C PHE A 376 -5.23 8.13 6.57
N GLN A 377 -6.32 8.74 6.05
CA GLN A 377 -7.18 8.03 5.09
C GLN A 377 -6.40 7.69 3.82
N ASN A 378 -6.62 6.50 3.27
CA ASN A 378 -6.10 6.16 1.95
C ASN A 378 -6.78 7.00 0.88
N TYR A 379 -6.14 7.13 -0.29
CA TYR A 379 -6.73 7.73 -1.48
C TYR A 379 -6.97 6.66 -2.55
N LEU A 380 -8.11 6.75 -3.20
CA LEU A 380 -8.40 6.12 -4.49
C LEU A 380 -8.72 7.24 -5.47
N LEU A 381 -7.73 7.61 -6.27
CA LEU A 381 -7.80 8.71 -7.20
C LEU A 381 -8.32 8.18 -8.53
N HIS A 382 -9.63 8.30 -8.74
CA HIS A 382 -10.29 7.92 -9.99
C HIS A 382 -9.88 8.88 -11.10
N ASN A 383 -9.43 8.33 -12.22
CA ASN A 383 -9.07 9.08 -13.42
C ASN A 383 -10.33 9.42 -14.22
N ASN A 384 -10.67 10.69 -14.30
CA ASN A 384 -11.91 11.13 -14.97
C ASN A 384 -11.84 11.07 -16.53
N GLY A 385 -10.71 10.62 -17.10
CA GLY A 385 -10.49 10.56 -18.56
C GLY A 385 -10.31 11.91 -19.25
N ASP A 386 -10.33 13.00 -18.52
CA ASP A 386 -10.16 14.38 -19.02
C ASP A 386 -8.86 15.04 -18.54
N GLY A 387 -7.95 14.23 -17.96
CA GLY A 387 -6.69 14.68 -17.39
C GLY A 387 -6.79 15.13 -15.93
N THR A 388 -7.95 14.96 -15.29
CA THR A 388 -8.16 15.25 -13.87
C THR A 388 -8.47 13.99 -13.07
N PHE A 389 -8.25 14.06 -11.74
CA PHE A 389 -8.53 12.98 -10.81
C PHE A 389 -9.49 13.41 -9.71
N THR A 390 -10.30 12.46 -9.23
CA THR A 390 -11.21 12.65 -8.10
C THR A 390 -10.93 11.59 -7.03
N ASP A 391 -10.69 12.01 -5.78
CA ASP A 391 -10.59 11.05 -4.66
C ASP A 391 -11.98 10.47 -4.35
N VAL A 392 -12.14 9.19 -4.60
CA VAL A 392 -13.36 8.43 -4.34
C VAL A 392 -13.21 7.42 -3.20
N ALA A 393 -12.07 7.40 -2.50
CA ALA A 393 -11.75 6.37 -1.50
C ALA A 393 -12.83 6.21 -0.44
N LEU A 394 -13.43 7.33 0.03
CA LEU A 394 -14.49 7.26 1.04
C LEU A 394 -15.77 6.61 0.50
N THR A 395 -16.19 6.97 -0.70
CA THR A 395 -17.40 6.43 -1.33
C THR A 395 -17.19 5.03 -1.86
N ALA A 396 -15.97 4.72 -2.31
CA ALA A 396 -15.58 3.38 -2.76
C ALA A 396 -15.34 2.39 -1.59
N GLY A 397 -15.23 2.87 -0.33
CA GLY A 397 -15.08 2.00 0.83
C GLY A 397 -13.64 1.64 1.20
N VAL A 398 -12.62 2.29 0.59
CA VAL A 398 -11.20 1.97 0.82
C VAL A 398 -10.41 3.02 1.63
N ALA A 399 -11.07 4.13 2.03
CA ALA A 399 -10.43 5.19 2.82
C ALA A 399 -10.01 4.73 4.22
N TYR A 400 -10.73 3.78 4.78
CA TYR A 400 -10.60 3.28 6.15
C TYR A 400 -10.73 1.76 6.18
N ASN A 401 -10.28 1.12 7.25
CA ASN A 401 -10.50 -0.31 7.46
C ASN A 401 -11.97 -0.61 7.86
N GLU A 402 -12.32 -1.90 7.98
CA GLU A 402 -13.66 -2.39 8.34
C GLU A 402 -14.23 -1.78 9.63
N ASN A 403 -13.38 -1.23 10.51
CA ASN A 403 -13.78 -0.58 11.75
C ASN A 403 -13.92 0.96 11.62
N GLY A 404 -13.81 1.50 10.41
CA GLY A 404 -13.87 2.94 10.14
C GLY A 404 -12.67 3.72 10.69
N LYS A 405 -11.49 3.08 10.81
CA LYS A 405 -10.26 3.70 11.31
C LYS A 405 -9.23 3.85 10.21
N THR A 406 -8.44 4.91 10.30
CA THR A 406 -7.18 4.99 9.56
C THR A 406 -6.23 3.93 10.07
N VAL A 407 -5.43 3.38 9.17
CA VAL A 407 -4.32 2.47 9.47
C VAL A 407 -3.00 3.15 9.11
N ALA A 408 -1.89 2.66 9.66
CA ALA A 408 -0.57 3.10 9.22
C ALA A 408 -0.19 2.31 7.95
N GLY A 409 -0.77 2.69 6.81
CA GLY A 409 -0.57 2.03 5.52
C GLY A 409 0.86 2.23 5.00
N MET A 410 1.44 1.18 4.38
CA MET A 410 2.79 1.20 3.80
C MET A 410 2.77 0.72 2.35
N GLY A 411 3.32 -0.45 2.03
CA GLY A 411 3.30 -0.99 0.67
C GLY A 411 1.89 -1.37 0.20
N ALA A 412 1.64 -1.25 -1.10
CA ALA A 412 0.36 -1.61 -1.71
C ALA A 412 0.56 -2.39 -3.01
N ASP A 413 -0.42 -3.22 -3.38
CA ASP A 413 -0.55 -3.83 -4.70
C ASP A 413 -2.03 -3.86 -5.11
N PHE A 414 -2.31 -3.78 -6.41
CA PHE A 414 -3.65 -3.65 -6.96
C PHE A 414 -3.83 -4.68 -8.08
N ARG A 415 -4.37 -5.86 -7.75
CA ARG A 415 -4.50 -7.01 -8.66
C ARG A 415 -5.76 -7.81 -8.37
N ASP A 416 -6.31 -8.44 -9.40
CA ASP A 416 -7.39 -9.41 -9.27
C ASP A 416 -6.89 -10.68 -8.54
N LEU A 417 -7.36 -10.88 -7.30
CA LEU A 417 -6.97 -12.00 -6.43
C LEU A 417 -7.91 -13.20 -6.49
N ASP A 418 -9.16 -13.01 -6.93
CA ASP A 418 -10.16 -14.09 -7.01
C ASP A 418 -10.54 -14.46 -8.44
N ASN A 419 -9.85 -13.89 -9.44
CA ASN A 419 -10.03 -14.14 -10.87
C ASN A 419 -11.46 -13.82 -11.36
N ASP A 420 -12.12 -12.79 -10.80
CA ASP A 420 -13.43 -12.33 -11.22
C ASP A 420 -13.37 -11.21 -12.29
N GLY A 421 -12.18 -10.75 -12.64
CA GLY A 421 -11.92 -9.71 -13.66
C GLY A 421 -11.94 -8.30 -13.11
N LYS A 422 -11.92 -8.15 -11.79
CA LYS A 422 -11.89 -6.85 -11.10
C LYS A 422 -10.70 -6.81 -10.16
N PRO A 423 -9.80 -5.84 -10.31
CA PRO A 423 -8.65 -5.73 -9.42
C PRO A 423 -9.07 -5.44 -7.96
N ASP A 424 -8.44 -6.14 -7.01
CA ASP A 424 -8.58 -5.95 -5.57
C ASP A 424 -7.39 -5.17 -5.03
N ILE A 425 -7.53 -4.51 -3.89
CA ILE A 425 -6.48 -3.73 -3.25
C ILE A 425 -6.00 -4.45 -1.99
N PHE A 426 -4.68 -4.65 -1.91
CA PHE A 426 -4.03 -5.09 -0.67
C PHE A 426 -2.97 -4.07 -0.25
N HIS A 427 -2.91 -3.74 1.05
CA HIS A 427 -1.82 -2.95 1.59
C HIS A 427 -1.38 -3.43 2.97
N THR A 428 -0.09 -3.28 3.25
CA THR A 428 0.52 -3.58 4.54
C THR A 428 0.29 -2.46 5.55
N ALA A 429 0.46 -2.79 6.83
CA ALA A 429 0.23 -1.86 7.92
C ALA A 429 1.14 -2.13 9.13
N MET A 430 1.03 -1.30 10.16
CA MET A 430 1.77 -1.39 11.41
C MET A 430 1.14 -2.42 12.38
N PHE A 431 1.92 -2.90 13.33
CA PHE A 431 1.47 -3.70 14.47
C PHE A 431 0.24 -3.09 15.15
N GLY A 432 -0.77 -3.92 15.37
CA GLY A 432 -2.06 -3.53 15.95
C GLY A 432 -3.12 -3.18 14.91
N ASP A 433 -2.70 -2.85 13.68
CA ASP A 433 -3.57 -2.79 12.52
C ASP A 433 -3.48 -4.12 11.75
N SER A 434 -4.53 -4.50 11.03
CA SER A 434 -4.48 -5.63 10.09
C SER A 434 -4.04 -5.11 8.72
N PHE A 435 -3.35 -5.96 7.94
CA PHE A 435 -3.07 -5.63 6.54
C PHE A 435 -4.37 -5.74 5.76
N SER A 436 -4.82 -4.63 5.18
CA SER A 436 -6.17 -4.55 4.62
C SER A 436 -6.24 -5.19 3.23
N LEU A 437 -7.30 -5.96 3.02
CA LEU A 437 -7.70 -6.50 1.73
C LEU A 437 -9.10 -5.98 1.37
N TYR A 438 -9.17 -5.17 0.33
CA TYR A 438 -10.42 -4.65 -0.21
C TYR A 438 -10.78 -5.37 -1.49
N ARG A 439 -11.86 -6.15 -1.47
CA ARG A 439 -12.38 -6.85 -2.64
C ARG A 439 -13.23 -5.91 -3.48
N ASN A 440 -12.94 -5.81 -4.76
CA ASN A 440 -13.70 -5.03 -5.72
C ASN A 440 -15.04 -5.72 -6.05
N GLN A 441 -16.16 -5.05 -5.74
CA GLN A 441 -17.50 -5.56 -6.05
C GLN A 441 -17.97 -5.17 -7.45
N GLY A 442 -17.24 -4.29 -8.14
CA GLY A 442 -17.68 -3.56 -9.32
C GLY A 442 -18.53 -2.35 -8.94
N ASP A 443 -19.01 -1.61 -9.92
CA ASP A 443 -19.81 -0.39 -9.72
C ASP A 443 -19.11 0.68 -8.82
N GLY A 444 -17.77 0.65 -8.78
CA GLY A 444 -16.95 1.59 -8.01
C GLY A 444 -16.92 1.34 -6.50
N HIS A 445 -17.31 0.15 -6.03
CA HIS A 445 -17.35 -0.19 -4.61
C HIS A 445 -16.43 -1.35 -4.26
N PHE A 446 -15.84 -1.28 -3.06
CA PHE A 446 -15.03 -2.34 -2.46
C PHE A 446 -15.55 -2.70 -1.07
N ASP A 447 -15.45 -3.97 -0.74
CA ASP A 447 -15.69 -4.48 0.62
C ASP A 447 -14.35 -4.79 1.29
N ASP A 448 -14.14 -4.31 2.52
CA ASP A 448 -13.02 -4.78 3.34
C ASP A 448 -13.31 -6.22 3.80
N VAL A 449 -12.59 -7.17 3.19
CA VAL A 449 -12.73 -8.60 3.47
C VAL A 449 -11.61 -9.17 4.33
N THR A 450 -10.78 -8.33 4.92
CA THR A 450 -9.59 -8.68 5.71
C THR A 450 -9.88 -9.76 6.76
N SER A 451 -10.91 -9.54 7.59
CA SER A 451 -11.30 -10.50 8.62
C SER A 451 -11.93 -11.76 8.03
N ALA A 452 -12.75 -11.62 7.01
CA ALA A 452 -13.41 -12.75 6.34
C ALA A 452 -12.41 -13.66 5.62
N ALA A 453 -11.35 -13.07 5.04
CA ALA A 453 -10.23 -13.78 4.42
C ALA A 453 -9.29 -14.47 5.42
N GLY A 454 -9.44 -14.21 6.73
CA GLY A 454 -8.59 -14.74 7.79
C GLY A 454 -7.30 -13.94 8.04
N LEU A 455 -7.05 -12.90 7.26
CA LEU A 455 -5.79 -12.13 7.31
C LEU A 455 -5.59 -11.41 8.64
N THR A 456 -6.65 -10.93 9.30
CA THR A 456 -6.55 -10.29 10.62
C THR A 456 -5.84 -11.17 11.65
N ALA A 457 -6.12 -12.49 11.65
CA ALA A 457 -5.49 -13.42 12.58
C ALA A 457 -3.99 -13.62 12.33
N PHE A 458 -3.55 -13.46 11.07
CA PHE A 458 -2.17 -13.65 10.65
C PHE A 458 -1.35 -12.37 10.80
N THR A 459 -1.91 -11.21 10.48
CA THR A 459 -1.17 -9.98 10.23
C THR A 459 -1.19 -8.97 11.38
N SER A 460 -2.22 -8.96 12.24
CA SER A 460 -2.38 -7.94 13.31
C SER A 460 -1.24 -7.86 14.33
N ARG A 461 -0.33 -8.85 14.35
CA ARG A 461 0.82 -8.92 15.26
C ARG A 461 2.14 -8.53 14.60
N PHE A 462 2.10 -8.10 13.36
CA PHE A 462 3.26 -7.77 12.56
C PHE A 462 3.19 -6.33 12.07
N THR A 463 4.34 -5.79 11.73
CA THR A 463 4.49 -4.57 10.94
C THR A 463 5.15 -4.97 9.64
N ALA A 464 4.55 -4.64 8.50
CA ALA A 464 5.11 -4.97 7.20
C ALA A 464 5.25 -3.72 6.32
N TRP A 465 6.26 -3.75 5.45
CA TRP A 465 6.64 -2.69 4.53
C TRP A 465 6.34 -3.10 3.08
N GLY A 466 7.25 -3.81 2.44
CA GLY A 466 7.05 -4.31 1.08
C GLY A 466 6.00 -5.41 1.01
N THR A 467 5.32 -5.52 -0.13
CA THR A 467 4.35 -6.58 -0.43
C THR A 467 4.27 -6.83 -1.93
N GLY A 468 3.68 -7.94 -2.33
CA GLY A 468 3.32 -8.25 -3.71
C GLY A 468 2.37 -9.44 -3.79
N LEU A 469 1.51 -9.39 -4.81
CA LEU A 469 0.46 -10.35 -5.09
C LEU A 469 0.83 -11.18 -6.32
N PHE A 470 1.42 -12.35 -6.11
CA PHE A 470 1.92 -13.24 -7.18
C PHE A 470 1.58 -14.69 -6.90
N ASP A 471 1.42 -15.48 -7.96
CA ASP A 471 1.19 -16.92 -7.87
C ASP A 471 2.54 -17.64 -7.73
N PHE A 472 2.94 -17.93 -6.47
CA PHE A 472 4.25 -18.53 -6.17
C PHE A 472 4.31 -20.05 -6.35
N ASP A 473 3.17 -20.74 -6.44
CA ASP A 473 3.13 -22.18 -6.71
C ASP A 473 2.51 -22.54 -8.06
N ASN A 474 2.25 -21.53 -8.90
CA ASN A 474 1.70 -21.68 -10.26
C ASN A 474 0.35 -22.42 -10.31
N ASP A 475 -0.47 -22.31 -9.23
CA ASP A 475 -1.77 -23.00 -9.15
C ASP A 475 -2.92 -22.20 -9.79
N GLY A 476 -2.68 -20.96 -10.21
CA GLY A 476 -3.62 -20.03 -10.82
C GLY A 476 -4.24 -19.04 -9.86
N ASN A 477 -3.88 -19.08 -8.57
CA ASN A 477 -4.33 -18.11 -7.57
C ASN A 477 -3.13 -17.29 -7.07
N LYS A 478 -3.26 -15.96 -7.06
CA LYS A 478 -2.19 -15.09 -6.54
C LYS A 478 -2.15 -15.15 -5.03
N ASP A 479 -0.96 -15.36 -4.48
CA ASP A 479 -0.64 -15.37 -3.05
C ASP A 479 -0.16 -13.99 -2.58
N ILE A 480 0.00 -13.82 -1.28
CA ILE A 480 0.49 -12.57 -0.68
C ILE A 480 1.85 -12.81 -0.04
N PHE A 481 2.85 -12.01 -0.39
CA PHE A 481 4.12 -11.90 0.32
C PHE A 481 4.21 -10.56 1.05
N THR A 482 4.81 -10.54 2.27
CA THR A 482 5.09 -9.31 3.02
C THR A 482 6.49 -9.31 3.60
N ALA A 483 7.17 -8.16 3.53
CA ALA A 483 8.49 -7.91 4.10
C ALA A 483 8.33 -7.22 5.46
N ASP A 484 8.55 -7.98 6.54
CA ASP A 484 8.13 -7.58 7.88
C ASP A 484 9.29 -7.09 8.75
N ALA A 485 9.11 -5.98 9.43
CA ALA A 485 9.95 -5.49 10.52
C ALA A 485 9.28 -4.34 11.27
N GLU A 486 9.56 -4.18 12.54
CA GLU A 486 9.09 -3.03 13.31
C GLU A 486 9.70 -1.71 12.83
N ILE A 487 9.05 -0.59 13.19
CA ILE A 487 9.50 0.76 12.84
C ILE A 487 10.64 1.21 13.76
N LEU A 488 10.45 1.04 15.07
CA LEU A 488 11.38 1.52 16.09
C LEU A 488 12.48 0.49 16.32
N ASP A 489 13.74 0.85 16.10
CA ASP A 489 14.90 -0.01 16.35
C ASP A 489 15.05 -0.39 17.83
N ASN A 490 14.52 0.43 18.74
CA ASN A 490 14.50 0.18 20.19
C ASN A 490 13.11 -0.27 20.70
N VAL A 491 12.29 -0.86 19.84
CA VAL A 491 10.95 -1.36 20.20
C VAL A 491 10.99 -2.39 21.34
N MET A 492 12.09 -3.15 21.45
CA MET A 492 12.28 -4.11 22.55
C MET A 492 12.35 -3.41 23.91
N GLU A 493 13.01 -2.24 23.98
CA GLU A 493 13.15 -1.45 25.21
C GLU A 493 11.82 -0.76 25.58
N ILE A 494 11.06 -0.32 24.57
CA ILE A 494 9.84 0.48 24.75
C ILE A 494 8.61 -0.43 24.94
N TYR A 495 8.45 -1.46 24.08
CA TYR A 495 7.23 -2.26 24.00
C TYR A 495 7.43 -3.76 24.20
N HIS A 496 8.65 -4.21 24.52
CA HIS A 496 9.01 -5.62 24.73
C HIS A 496 8.69 -6.53 23.54
N ARG A 497 8.88 -6.02 22.32
CA ARG A 497 8.67 -6.72 21.05
C ARG A 497 9.97 -6.77 20.25
N PRO A 498 10.21 -7.82 19.42
CA PRO A 498 11.39 -7.87 18.57
C PRO A 498 11.31 -6.84 17.45
N PHE A 499 12.43 -6.18 17.11
CA PHE A 499 12.56 -5.28 15.97
C PHE A 499 12.58 -6.04 14.64
N ALA A 500 13.40 -7.09 14.58
CA ALA A 500 13.49 -7.97 13.42
C ALA A 500 12.36 -8.99 13.44
N LEU A 501 11.63 -9.11 12.31
CA LEU A 501 10.52 -10.02 12.13
C LEU A 501 10.79 -10.96 10.94
N PRO A 502 10.21 -12.17 10.89
CA PRO A 502 10.23 -13.01 9.70
C PRO A 502 9.34 -12.40 8.61
N ASN A 503 9.61 -12.69 7.35
CA ASN A 503 8.70 -12.35 6.25
C ASN A 503 7.37 -13.10 6.36
N GLY A 504 6.28 -12.50 5.85
CA GLY A 504 4.97 -13.13 5.74
C GLY A 504 4.76 -13.77 4.37
N LEU A 505 4.12 -14.93 4.35
CA LEU A 505 3.68 -15.60 3.12
C LEU A 505 2.32 -16.24 3.35
N PHE A 506 1.30 -15.77 2.62
CA PHE A 506 -0.07 -16.21 2.76
C PHE A 506 -0.55 -16.78 1.44
N ARG A 507 -0.68 -18.13 1.38
CA ARG A 507 -1.15 -18.85 0.20
C ARG A 507 -2.64 -18.67 0.02
N ASN A 508 -3.06 -18.26 -1.15
CA ASN A 508 -4.45 -18.19 -1.56
C ASN A 508 -4.98 -19.58 -1.96
N LYS A 509 -6.02 -20.05 -1.30
CA LYS A 509 -6.66 -21.34 -1.59
C LYS A 509 -7.83 -21.22 -2.57
N GLY A 510 -7.98 -20.07 -3.18
CA GLY A 510 -9.15 -19.67 -3.93
C GLY A 510 -10.22 -18.99 -3.06
N ASN A 511 -11.11 -18.21 -3.70
CA ASN A 511 -12.18 -17.46 -3.05
C ASN A 511 -11.73 -16.56 -1.89
N LEU A 512 -10.55 -15.92 -2.02
CA LEU A 512 -9.94 -15.03 -1.02
C LEU A 512 -9.84 -15.68 0.37
N THR A 513 -9.51 -16.96 0.44
CA THR A 513 -9.20 -17.65 1.70
C THR A 513 -7.73 -18.02 1.75
N PHE A 514 -7.04 -17.61 2.81
CA PHE A 514 -5.59 -17.74 2.89
C PHE A 514 -5.13 -18.77 3.93
N GLU A 515 -3.96 -19.37 3.67
CA GLU A 515 -3.21 -20.20 4.61
C GLU A 515 -1.86 -19.54 4.91
N ASP A 516 -1.54 -19.36 6.19
CA ASP A 516 -0.22 -18.84 6.60
C ASP A 516 0.85 -19.92 6.40
N LEU A 517 1.75 -19.69 5.44
CA LEU A 517 2.92 -20.50 5.14
C LEU A 517 4.24 -19.90 5.62
N SER A 518 4.25 -18.74 6.29
CA SER A 518 5.45 -18.00 6.68
C SER A 518 6.50 -18.85 7.41
N SER A 519 6.04 -19.80 8.25
CA SER A 519 6.93 -20.73 8.97
C SER A 519 7.22 -22.04 8.23
N LYS A 520 6.62 -22.26 7.06
CA LYS A 520 6.68 -23.53 6.31
C LYS A 520 7.35 -23.39 4.94
N ALA A 521 7.44 -22.18 4.40
CA ALA A 521 7.94 -21.89 3.04
C ALA A 521 9.46 -21.84 2.93
N GLY A 522 10.18 -22.63 3.72
CA GLY A 522 11.63 -22.66 3.81
C GLY A 522 12.19 -21.85 4.98
N LYS A 523 13.42 -22.15 5.37
CA LYS A 523 14.09 -21.44 6.48
C LYS A 523 14.24 -19.96 6.20
N SER A 524 14.48 -19.58 4.97
CA SER A 524 14.81 -18.21 4.57
C SER A 524 13.68 -17.24 4.87
N VAL A 525 12.43 -17.62 4.60
CA VAL A 525 11.26 -16.79 4.91
C VAL A 525 11.09 -16.57 6.42
N SER A 526 11.50 -17.55 7.23
CA SER A 526 11.34 -17.54 8.70
C SER A 526 12.47 -16.85 9.45
N VAL A 527 13.54 -16.39 8.78
CA VAL A 527 14.67 -15.71 9.45
C VAL A 527 14.25 -14.28 9.78
N PRO A 528 14.26 -13.87 11.05
CA PRO A 528 13.93 -12.51 11.40
C PRO A 528 15.03 -11.54 10.96
N ALA A 529 14.66 -10.49 10.22
CA ALA A 529 15.53 -9.38 9.85
C ALA A 529 14.76 -8.06 9.82
N ALA A 530 15.44 -6.95 9.56
CA ALA A 530 14.82 -5.64 9.47
C ALA A 530 14.38 -5.36 8.02
N HIS A 531 13.43 -6.13 7.51
CA HIS A 531 12.99 -6.07 6.12
C HIS A 531 12.33 -4.72 5.77
N ARG A 532 12.44 -4.32 4.49
CA ARG A 532 11.83 -3.08 3.96
C ARG A 532 11.18 -3.31 2.59
N GLY A 533 11.81 -2.89 1.52
CA GLY A 533 11.31 -3.08 0.16
C GLY A 533 11.40 -4.54 -0.30
N ALA A 534 10.48 -4.92 -1.16
CA ALA A 534 10.50 -6.20 -1.87
C ALA A 534 10.18 -5.97 -3.34
N ALA A 535 10.89 -6.68 -4.24
CA ALA A 535 10.63 -6.69 -5.67
C ALA A 535 10.60 -8.12 -6.19
N PHE A 536 9.80 -8.36 -7.21
CA PHE A 536 9.39 -9.68 -7.68
C PHE A 536 9.74 -9.88 -9.15
N GLY A 537 10.23 -11.07 -9.50
CA GLY A 537 10.53 -11.43 -10.87
C GLY A 537 11.17 -12.82 -10.97
N ASP A 538 11.18 -13.39 -12.15
CA ASP A 538 11.81 -14.69 -12.43
C ASP A 538 13.24 -14.46 -12.91
N PHE A 539 14.24 -14.66 -12.03
CA PHE A 539 15.66 -14.36 -12.29
C PHE A 539 16.37 -15.40 -13.14
N ASN A 540 15.85 -16.60 -13.21
CA ASN A 540 16.44 -17.72 -13.94
C ASN A 540 15.59 -18.22 -15.10
N ASN A 541 14.48 -17.54 -15.39
CA ASN A 541 13.50 -17.86 -16.42
C ASN A 541 12.96 -19.31 -16.32
N ASP A 542 12.74 -19.82 -15.07
CA ASP A 542 12.16 -21.14 -14.83
C ASP A 542 10.62 -21.10 -14.60
N GLY A 543 10.03 -19.89 -14.68
CA GLY A 543 8.60 -19.65 -14.55
C GLY A 543 8.09 -19.57 -13.13
N LYS A 544 8.98 -19.48 -12.17
CA LYS A 544 8.61 -19.27 -10.76
C LYS A 544 9.05 -17.89 -10.32
N ILE A 545 8.15 -17.19 -9.68
CA ILE A 545 8.45 -15.84 -9.19
C ILE A 545 9.37 -15.93 -7.97
N ASP A 546 10.54 -15.31 -8.09
CA ASP A 546 11.54 -15.09 -7.05
C ASP A 546 11.35 -13.73 -6.41
N ILE A 547 11.99 -13.48 -5.25
CA ILE A 547 11.82 -12.27 -4.47
C ILE A 547 13.18 -11.71 -4.04
N VAL A 548 13.39 -10.41 -4.23
CA VAL A 548 14.49 -9.66 -3.60
C VAL A 548 13.93 -8.83 -2.47
N VAL A 549 14.51 -8.96 -1.27
CA VAL A 549 14.10 -8.18 -0.08
C VAL A 549 15.27 -7.38 0.45
N THR A 550 15.06 -6.10 0.70
CA THR A 550 16.05 -5.24 1.35
C THR A 550 15.99 -5.37 2.86
N VAL A 551 17.15 -5.36 3.51
CA VAL A 551 17.28 -5.48 4.97
C VAL A 551 18.04 -4.27 5.51
N LEU A 552 17.41 -3.51 6.39
CA LEU A 552 17.97 -2.30 6.98
C LEU A 552 19.22 -2.63 7.82
N ASN A 553 20.35 -2.00 7.51
CA ASN A 553 21.68 -2.29 8.07
C ASN A 553 22.14 -3.75 7.91
N GLY A 554 21.58 -4.45 6.93
CA GLY A 554 21.88 -5.83 6.60
C GLY A 554 22.17 -6.03 5.12
N SER A 555 22.54 -7.27 4.78
CA SER A 555 22.58 -7.72 3.39
C SER A 555 21.17 -7.99 2.89
N PRO A 556 20.88 -7.79 1.59
CA PRO A 556 19.59 -8.15 1.03
C PRO A 556 19.43 -9.67 1.02
N GLU A 557 18.19 -10.11 0.92
CA GLU A 557 17.82 -11.49 0.63
C GLU A 557 17.51 -11.63 -0.86
N LEU A 558 17.94 -12.72 -1.49
CA LEU A 558 17.50 -13.18 -2.80
C LEU A 558 16.83 -14.54 -2.61
N LEU A 559 15.52 -14.51 -2.45
CA LEU A 559 14.70 -15.68 -2.18
C LEU A 559 14.33 -16.34 -3.52
N MET A 560 15.11 -17.34 -3.94
CA MET A 560 14.80 -18.14 -5.12
C MET A 560 13.68 -19.11 -4.80
N ASN A 561 12.69 -19.16 -5.65
CA ASN A 561 11.55 -20.07 -5.52
C ASN A 561 11.96 -21.50 -5.89
N ARG A 562 11.92 -22.40 -4.92
CA ARG A 562 12.28 -23.83 -5.04
C ARG A 562 11.06 -24.75 -4.93
N SER A 563 9.86 -24.23 -5.14
CA SER A 563 8.61 -24.99 -5.08
C SER A 563 8.66 -26.21 -5.97
N ARG A 564 8.30 -27.38 -5.39
CA ARG A 564 8.43 -28.70 -6.04
C ARG A 564 7.10 -29.20 -6.58
N ASN A 565 6.41 -28.36 -7.32
CA ASN A 565 5.20 -28.75 -8.03
C ASN A 565 5.50 -29.01 -9.51
N HIS A 566 4.52 -29.50 -10.25
CA HIS A 566 4.57 -29.72 -11.69
C HIS A 566 3.61 -28.79 -12.43
N ASN A 567 3.23 -27.70 -11.79
CA ASN A 567 2.35 -26.71 -12.38
C ASN A 567 3.06 -25.98 -13.53
N HIS A 568 2.29 -25.72 -14.56
CA HIS A 568 2.73 -24.99 -15.75
C HIS A 568 2.57 -23.48 -15.55
N TRP A 569 3.17 -22.70 -16.43
CA TRP A 569 3.19 -21.25 -16.34
C TRP A 569 3.28 -20.59 -17.72
N ILE A 570 3.02 -19.31 -17.79
CA ILE A 570 3.38 -18.45 -18.91
C ILE A 570 3.79 -17.06 -18.39
N LEU A 571 4.81 -16.48 -19.00
CA LEU A 571 5.30 -15.14 -18.70
C LEU A 571 5.21 -14.29 -19.97
N LEU A 572 4.46 -13.20 -19.94
CA LEU A 572 4.23 -12.34 -21.11
C LEU A 572 5.13 -11.11 -21.03
N LYS A 573 6.02 -10.94 -22.03
CA LYS A 573 6.79 -9.73 -22.26
C LYS A 573 6.04 -8.88 -23.28
N LEU A 574 5.43 -7.80 -22.83
CA LEU A 574 4.69 -6.88 -23.70
C LEU A 574 5.64 -5.91 -24.39
N VAL A 575 5.30 -5.51 -25.61
CA VAL A 575 6.03 -4.51 -26.39
C VAL A 575 5.01 -3.61 -27.08
N GLY A 576 4.81 -2.40 -26.55
CA GLY A 576 3.97 -1.40 -27.18
C GLY A 576 4.57 -0.87 -28.48
N VAL A 577 3.72 -0.45 -29.40
CA VAL A 577 4.06 0.17 -30.68
C VAL A 577 3.40 1.53 -30.81
N LYS A 578 2.11 1.59 -30.52
CA LYS A 578 1.32 2.82 -30.39
C LYS A 578 1.23 3.23 -28.93
N ASP A 579 1.21 2.23 -28.07
CA ASP A 579 1.27 2.35 -26.62
C ASP A 579 2.69 2.58 -26.11
N ASN A 580 2.81 2.87 -24.80
CA ASN A 580 4.11 2.90 -24.15
C ASN A 580 4.86 1.59 -24.38
N ARG A 581 6.16 1.69 -24.58
CA ARG A 581 7.01 0.57 -25.01
C ARG A 581 6.97 -0.64 -24.07
N ASP A 582 6.79 -0.39 -22.78
CA ASP A 582 6.71 -1.42 -21.74
C ASP A 582 5.34 -2.10 -21.68
N GLY A 583 4.32 -1.52 -22.34
CA GLY A 583 2.94 -2.02 -22.34
C GLY A 583 2.24 -1.92 -20.98
N LEU A 584 2.71 -1.01 -20.10
CA LEU A 584 2.07 -0.79 -18.79
C LEU A 584 0.64 -0.29 -18.98
N GLY A 585 -0.28 -0.77 -18.12
CA GLY A 585 -1.72 -0.53 -18.23
C GLY A 585 -2.44 -1.51 -19.16
N THR A 586 -1.74 -2.42 -19.85
CA THR A 586 -2.39 -3.46 -20.66
C THR A 586 -3.11 -4.46 -19.78
N LYS A 587 -4.42 -4.62 -19.99
CA LYS A 587 -5.24 -5.65 -19.34
C LYS A 587 -5.15 -6.96 -20.10
N ILE A 588 -4.92 -8.03 -19.36
CA ILE A 588 -4.71 -9.36 -19.91
C ILE A 588 -5.69 -10.35 -19.27
N LYS A 589 -6.42 -11.05 -20.11
CA LYS A 589 -7.22 -12.20 -19.74
C LYS A 589 -6.67 -13.44 -20.41
N ILE A 590 -6.36 -14.47 -19.64
CA ILE A 590 -6.06 -15.79 -20.20
C ILE A 590 -7.23 -16.74 -19.89
N THR A 591 -7.43 -17.72 -20.78
CA THR A 591 -8.40 -18.80 -20.59
C THR A 591 -7.69 -20.14 -20.81
N THR A 592 -7.87 -21.06 -19.87
CA THR A 592 -7.36 -22.43 -19.92
C THR A 592 -8.51 -23.41 -19.62
N SER A 593 -8.24 -24.69 -19.69
CA SER A 593 -9.18 -25.74 -19.25
C SER A 593 -9.59 -25.61 -17.76
N SER A 594 -8.81 -24.88 -16.96
CA SER A 594 -9.08 -24.65 -15.52
C SER A 594 -9.92 -23.42 -15.24
N GLY A 595 -10.12 -22.54 -16.21
CA GLY A 595 -10.87 -21.29 -16.06
C GLY A 595 -10.18 -20.09 -16.66
N ALA A 596 -10.68 -18.90 -16.33
CA ALA A 596 -10.09 -17.63 -16.73
C ALA A 596 -9.25 -17.05 -15.57
N GLN A 597 -8.20 -16.32 -15.92
CA GLN A 597 -7.38 -15.51 -15.01
C GLN A 597 -7.19 -14.12 -15.62
N TYR A 598 -7.00 -13.13 -14.77
CA TYR A 598 -6.87 -11.74 -15.19
C TYR A 598 -5.66 -11.12 -14.51
N ASN A 599 -4.98 -10.23 -15.21
CA ASN A 599 -3.88 -9.43 -14.69
C ASN A 599 -3.74 -8.13 -15.49
N GLU A 600 -3.03 -7.16 -14.94
CA GLU A 600 -2.69 -5.90 -15.61
C GLU A 600 -1.19 -5.67 -15.52
N ALA A 601 -0.58 -5.12 -16.59
CA ALA A 601 0.83 -4.86 -16.63
C ALA A 601 1.18 -3.63 -15.79
N THR A 602 1.99 -3.82 -14.74
CA THR A 602 2.48 -2.76 -13.86
C THR A 602 3.83 -3.15 -13.26
N THR A 603 4.70 -2.17 -13.02
CA THR A 603 5.95 -2.33 -12.28
C THR A 603 5.89 -1.76 -10.87
N ALA A 604 4.87 -0.94 -10.57
CA ALA A 604 4.67 -0.31 -9.26
C ALA A 604 4.00 -1.30 -8.29
N VAL A 605 4.81 -1.95 -7.45
CA VAL A 605 4.37 -2.99 -6.51
C VAL A 605 5.05 -2.78 -5.16
N GLY A 606 4.26 -2.79 -4.10
CA GLY A 606 4.75 -2.80 -2.72
C GLY A 606 5.21 -1.44 -2.19
N TYR A 607 6.37 -1.42 -1.54
CA TYR A 607 6.94 -0.28 -0.84
C TYR A 607 8.30 0.07 -1.42
N ASN A 608 8.50 1.32 -1.84
CA ASN A 608 9.77 1.82 -2.36
C ASN A 608 10.36 1.05 -3.57
N SER A 609 9.62 0.14 -4.18
CA SER A 609 10.19 -0.88 -5.05
C SER A 609 9.51 -0.92 -6.41
N SER A 610 10.20 -1.51 -7.39
CA SER A 610 9.70 -1.73 -8.74
C SER A 610 9.99 -3.17 -9.16
N SER A 611 8.97 -3.88 -9.61
CA SER A 611 9.05 -5.29 -10.00
C SER A 611 9.21 -5.48 -11.50
N ASP A 612 9.50 -6.72 -11.92
CA ASP A 612 9.57 -7.11 -13.32
C ASP A 612 8.29 -6.71 -14.08
N LYS A 613 8.45 -6.08 -15.25
CA LYS A 613 7.35 -5.66 -16.12
C LYS A 613 6.64 -6.81 -16.84
N ARG A 614 7.26 -8.01 -16.86
CA ARG A 614 6.65 -9.19 -17.48
C ARG A 614 5.46 -9.67 -16.62
N VAL A 615 4.36 -10.04 -17.28
CA VAL A 615 3.14 -10.47 -16.61
C VAL A 615 3.07 -11.98 -16.50
N HIS A 616 3.07 -12.48 -15.26
CA HIS A 616 3.10 -13.91 -14.94
C HIS A 616 1.69 -14.46 -14.73
N PHE A 617 1.49 -15.71 -15.18
CA PHE A 617 0.32 -16.54 -14.89
C PHE A 617 0.77 -17.98 -14.60
N GLY A 618 0.37 -18.50 -13.43
CA GLY A 618 0.41 -19.93 -13.15
C GLY A 618 -0.78 -20.62 -13.82
N LEU A 619 -0.55 -21.79 -14.39
CA LEU A 619 -1.54 -22.49 -15.22
C LEU A 619 -2.03 -23.80 -14.58
N GLY A 620 -1.53 -24.16 -13.38
CA GLY A 620 -1.79 -25.45 -12.76
C GLY A 620 -1.40 -26.59 -13.71
N ASN A 621 -2.33 -27.48 -14.00
CA ASN A 621 -2.10 -28.63 -14.88
C ASN A 621 -2.28 -28.30 -16.39
N ALA A 622 -2.59 -27.07 -16.78
CA ALA A 622 -2.89 -26.73 -18.16
C ALA A 622 -1.59 -26.54 -18.97
N THR A 623 -1.33 -27.36 -19.97
CA THR A 623 -0.17 -27.31 -20.87
C THR A 623 -0.35 -26.36 -22.05
N VAL A 624 -1.55 -25.81 -22.21
CA VAL A 624 -1.94 -24.88 -23.28
C VAL A 624 -2.83 -23.80 -22.70
N VAL A 625 -2.59 -22.56 -23.08
CA VAL A 625 -3.51 -21.44 -22.91
C VAL A 625 -4.39 -21.39 -24.15
N ASP A 626 -5.69 -21.69 -23.97
CA ASP A 626 -6.63 -21.75 -25.09
C ASP A 626 -6.77 -20.38 -25.76
N LYS A 627 -6.77 -19.30 -24.94
CA LYS A 627 -6.93 -17.93 -25.41
C LYS A 627 -6.20 -16.95 -24.50
N ILE A 628 -5.48 -16.00 -25.10
CA ILE A 628 -4.94 -14.80 -24.44
C ILE A 628 -5.61 -13.60 -25.10
N GLU A 629 -6.31 -12.80 -24.32
CA GLU A 629 -6.98 -11.56 -24.74
C GLU A 629 -6.26 -10.38 -24.11
N LEU A 630 -5.73 -9.48 -24.93
CA LEU A 630 -5.07 -8.26 -24.49
C LEU A 630 -5.92 -7.05 -24.87
N SER A 631 -6.10 -6.14 -23.93
CA SER A 631 -6.69 -4.81 -24.16
C SER A 631 -5.61 -3.79 -23.83
N TRP A 632 -5.02 -3.23 -24.87
CA TRP A 632 -3.96 -2.21 -24.75
C TRP A 632 -4.58 -0.84 -24.40
N PRO A 633 -3.91 0.03 -23.62
CA PRO A 633 -4.37 1.40 -23.35
C PRO A 633 -4.70 2.21 -24.61
N SER A 634 -3.97 1.98 -25.70
CA SER A 634 -4.26 2.56 -27.03
C SER A 634 -5.65 2.23 -27.61
N GLY A 635 -6.42 1.34 -26.92
CA GLY A 635 -7.70 0.81 -27.36
C GLY A 635 -7.62 -0.40 -28.32
N ILE A 636 -6.40 -0.84 -28.67
CA ILE A 636 -6.19 -2.02 -29.50
C ILE A 636 -6.54 -3.27 -28.71
N LYS A 637 -7.32 -4.18 -29.33
CA LYS A 637 -7.62 -5.50 -28.77
C LYS A 637 -6.94 -6.57 -29.59
N GLN A 638 -6.17 -7.42 -28.94
CA GLN A 638 -5.39 -8.49 -29.56
C GLN A 638 -5.73 -9.83 -28.95
N VAL A 639 -5.78 -10.88 -29.77
CA VAL A 639 -6.11 -12.23 -29.33
C VAL A 639 -5.09 -13.22 -29.86
N LEU A 640 -4.53 -14.05 -28.96
CA LEU A 640 -3.72 -15.20 -29.30
C LEU A 640 -4.49 -16.47 -28.91
N SER A 641 -4.32 -17.55 -29.64
CA SER A 641 -5.03 -18.81 -29.37
C SER A 641 -4.07 -20.01 -29.39
N ASN A 642 -4.36 -21.01 -28.56
CA ASN A 642 -3.61 -22.27 -28.47
C ASN A 642 -2.11 -22.05 -28.20
N VAL A 643 -1.80 -21.18 -27.24
CA VAL A 643 -0.43 -20.87 -26.83
C VAL A 643 0.08 -21.94 -25.88
N LYS A 644 1.27 -22.50 -26.14
CA LYS A 644 1.89 -23.49 -25.25
C LYS A 644 2.29 -22.87 -23.92
N ALA A 645 2.19 -23.65 -22.85
CA ALA A 645 2.73 -23.30 -21.54
C ALA A 645 4.27 -23.34 -21.52
N ASP A 646 4.87 -22.98 -20.39
CA ASP A 646 6.28 -23.06 -20.02
C ASP A 646 7.19 -22.26 -20.94
N GLN A 647 6.84 -21.00 -21.16
CA GLN A 647 7.64 -20.08 -21.97
C GLN A 647 7.50 -18.62 -21.57
N VAL A 648 8.52 -17.85 -21.86
CA VAL A 648 8.46 -16.40 -21.95
C VAL A 648 8.00 -16.03 -23.36
N LEU A 649 6.81 -15.47 -23.49
CA LEU A 649 6.22 -15.09 -24.77
C LEU A 649 6.29 -13.57 -24.96
N THR A 650 7.02 -13.12 -25.96
CA THR A 650 6.96 -11.70 -26.37
C THR A 650 5.71 -11.45 -27.18
N VAL A 651 4.90 -10.50 -26.74
CA VAL A 651 3.69 -10.04 -27.42
C VAL A 651 3.86 -8.59 -27.82
N THR A 652 4.05 -8.37 -29.12
CA THR A 652 4.11 -7.00 -29.67
C THR A 652 2.69 -6.54 -30.02
N GLU A 653 2.37 -5.30 -29.66
CA GLU A 653 1.11 -4.65 -30.00
C GLU A 653 0.91 -4.72 -31.53
N SER A 654 -0.27 -5.17 -31.95
CA SER A 654 -0.56 -5.31 -33.37
C SER A 654 -0.76 -3.92 -34.00
N PRO A 655 -0.06 -3.59 -35.09
CA PRO A 655 -0.44 -2.42 -35.88
C PRO A 655 -1.86 -2.65 -36.42
N GLN A 656 -2.74 -1.67 -36.30
CA GLN A 656 -4.09 -1.73 -36.90
C GLN A 656 -4.02 -1.64 -38.41
#